data_084232dc9f14f67d10dd26d094da3ca6
#
_entry.id   084232dc9f14f67d10dd26d094da3ca6
#
_cell.length_a   1.000
_cell.length_b   1.000
_cell.length_c   1.000
_cell.angle_alpha   90.00
_cell.angle_beta   90.00
_cell.angle_gamma   90.00
#
_symmetry.space_group_name_H-M   'P 1'
#
loop_
_entity.id
_entity.type
_entity.pdbx_description
1 polymer ?
#
loop_
_entity_poly.entity_id
_entity_poly.type
_entity_poly.pdbx_seq_one_letter_code
_entity_poly.pdbx_strand_id
1 'polypeptide(L)'
;MITDDDRIIKVNIEEEMKSSYIDYSMSVIVSRALPDVRDGFKPVHRRILYDMMELGITHDKPTRKSARVVGDVLGKYHPHGDSSVYGALVRLAQPWNMRYTLVEGQGNFGSMDGDSAAAMRYTEARLSPVGEAMMQDIEKETVDMDRNFDNTRDEPSVMPTRIPNFLVNGASGIAVGMATNVPTHNLREVIDGCIAYIDNPEITIEDLMHYIKAPDFPTGGYIMGMQGVRSAYETGKGRIIMRAKTDIESGPQHDTIVVSELPYGLNKEELVKFIGQLAAEKRIEGISNVNDESDKDGMRIVIDVKRDFNANVVLNKLYKMTALQTSFAVNCIALVHDHNHKAGRPQLLTLKDCIRHFVDHRHDVVIRRTQYDLRKAQERAHILEGLIIASDNIDEVVRLIRASKNPQAAIEALKQRFGLDDVQAKAIVDMRLAQLTNIQQEKLHEEYEEIERRIAYYEQILSDDELCRKVMKDELIEVKEKYGDERRTEILLSSTEFNPEDFYADDEVVITISHLGYIKRTPLNEFRAQGRGGVGSKGGSTRDSDFIEYIYHATMHNTMLFFTAKGRCYWLKVYDLPEGAKNAKGRAIQNMLNIDPDDSINACLHIRKLADAEFCQSHYVMFCTKQGIIKKTCLSEYSRPRTNGVNAINIREDDKVVSVVLTNGSDEIIIANRNGRAIRFNENTVRAMGRTATGVRGMKLDEGDATDEVIGMICVNDPERETVLVVSEKGKGKRSVVDDYRVTNRGGKGVKTLNITEDTGNVVAIKAVTEEQDLMIINKSGITIRLRISDVNVQGRATQGTRLIDLKKRNDVISSVCLVPAEEEEEEVPEANTAEAPETIIEENTTEPNVPEQGE
;
A
#
# COMPACT_ATOMS: atom_id res chain seq x y z
N MET A 1 -40.51 -44.15 -49.67
CA MET A 1 -39.25 -43.52 -50.00
C MET A 1 -39.23 -42.18 -49.24
N ILE A 2 -38.47 -42.14 -48.17
CA ILE A 2 -38.22 -40.90 -47.46
C ILE A 2 -37.12 -40.22 -48.31
N THR A 3 -37.43 -39.11 -48.95
CA THR A 3 -36.47 -38.36 -49.74
C THR A 3 -35.43 -37.72 -48.79
N ASP A 4 -34.18 -37.78 -49.16
CA ASP A 4 -33.04 -37.29 -48.35
C ASP A 4 -33.13 -35.77 -48.05
N ASP A 5 -34.01 -35.04 -48.77
CA ASP A 5 -34.20 -33.58 -48.57
C ASP A 5 -34.98 -33.21 -47.28
N ASP A 6 -35.74 -34.10 -46.69
CA ASP A 6 -36.57 -33.80 -45.50
C ASP A 6 -35.80 -33.81 -44.16
N ARG A 7 -34.50 -34.11 -44.17
CA ARG A 7 -33.66 -34.16 -42.96
C ARG A 7 -32.56 -33.13 -42.89
N ILE A 8 -32.37 -32.32 -43.93
CA ILE A 8 -31.31 -31.33 -43.99
C ILE A 8 -31.92 -29.95 -43.64
N ILE A 9 -31.73 -29.53 -42.36
CA ILE A 9 -32.06 -28.19 -41.94
C ILE A 9 -30.83 -27.32 -42.28
N LYS A 10 -31.03 -26.31 -43.13
CA LYS A 10 -29.99 -25.31 -43.41
C LYS A 10 -29.93 -24.35 -42.24
N VAL A 11 -28.85 -24.42 -41.48
CA VAL A 11 -28.57 -23.52 -40.37
C VAL A 11 -27.50 -22.52 -40.83
N ASN A 12 -27.76 -21.22 -40.64
CA ASN A 12 -26.78 -20.19 -40.86
C ASN A 12 -25.78 -20.22 -39.66
N ILE A 13 -24.55 -20.58 -39.95
CA ILE A 13 -23.48 -20.72 -38.93
C ILE A 13 -23.28 -19.41 -38.14
N GLU A 14 -23.43 -18.26 -38.78
CA GLU A 14 -23.27 -16.95 -38.15
C GLU A 14 -24.37 -16.68 -37.11
N GLU A 15 -25.62 -17.02 -37.44
CA GLU A 15 -26.77 -16.86 -36.54
C GLU A 15 -26.67 -17.87 -35.37
N GLU A 16 -26.35 -19.11 -35.69
CA GLU A 16 -26.18 -20.16 -34.66
C GLU A 16 -25.08 -19.85 -33.70
N MET A 17 -23.91 -19.38 -34.19
CA MET A 17 -22.82 -18.97 -33.34
C MET A 17 -23.15 -17.77 -32.45
N LYS A 18 -23.89 -16.78 -32.99
CA LYS A 18 -24.36 -15.62 -32.22
C LYS A 18 -25.30 -16.06 -31.11
N SER A 19 -26.29 -16.88 -31.42
CA SER A 19 -27.26 -17.39 -30.43
C SER A 19 -26.56 -18.22 -29.35
N SER A 20 -25.75 -19.21 -29.74
CA SER A 20 -25.06 -20.09 -28.83
C SER A 20 -24.06 -19.32 -27.94
N TYR A 21 -23.37 -18.28 -28.47
CA TYR A 21 -22.47 -17.46 -27.70
C TYR A 21 -23.21 -16.57 -26.70
N ILE A 22 -24.38 -16.04 -27.05
CA ILE A 22 -25.24 -15.28 -26.14
C ILE A 22 -25.74 -16.21 -25.01
N ASP A 23 -26.22 -17.38 -25.34
CA ASP A 23 -26.74 -18.36 -24.36
C ASP A 23 -25.61 -18.79 -23.40
N TYR A 24 -24.43 -19.11 -23.94
CA TYR A 24 -23.25 -19.40 -23.14
C TYR A 24 -22.87 -18.23 -22.21
N SER A 25 -22.80 -17.01 -22.76
CA SER A 25 -22.46 -15.81 -21.99
C SER A 25 -23.46 -15.55 -20.88
N MET A 26 -24.75 -15.67 -21.14
CA MET A 26 -25.81 -15.52 -20.13
C MET A 26 -25.67 -16.58 -19.04
N SER A 27 -25.43 -17.85 -19.42
CA SER A 27 -25.21 -18.93 -18.45
C SER A 27 -24.00 -18.66 -17.57
N VAL A 28 -22.89 -18.22 -18.14
CA VAL A 28 -21.67 -17.90 -17.37
C VAL A 28 -21.88 -16.71 -16.43
N ILE A 29 -22.61 -15.68 -16.84
CA ILE A 29 -22.91 -14.50 -16.04
C ILE A 29 -23.83 -14.87 -14.88
N VAL A 30 -25.01 -15.46 -15.17
CA VAL A 30 -26.08 -15.66 -14.18
C VAL A 30 -25.87 -16.92 -13.34
N SER A 31 -25.39 -18.01 -13.93
CA SER A 31 -25.39 -19.32 -13.26
C SER A 31 -24.01 -19.80 -12.82
N ARG A 32 -22.94 -19.01 -12.97
CA ARG A 32 -21.58 -19.47 -12.65
C ARG A 32 -20.69 -18.45 -11.95
N ALA A 33 -20.46 -17.26 -12.55
CA ALA A 33 -19.35 -16.41 -12.17
C ALA A 33 -19.71 -15.32 -11.16
N LEU A 34 -20.93 -14.75 -11.26
CA LEU A 34 -21.34 -13.65 -10.41
C LEU A 34 -22.10 -14.15 -9.17
N PRO A 35 -21.87 -13.54 -8.00
CA PRO A 35 -22.63 -13.81 -6.78
C PRO A 35 -23.98 -13.11 -6.80
N ASP A 36 -24.95 -13.66 -6.07
CA ASP A 36 -26.20 -12.98 -5.72
C ASP A 36 -25.91 -11.94 -4.62
N VAL A 37 -26.44 -10.72 -4.76
CA VAL A 37 -26.20 -9.65 -3.78
C VAL A 37 -26.80 -9.96 -2.41
N ARG A 38 -27.90 -10.74 -2.36
CA ARG A 38 -28.65 -11.06 -1.14
C ARG A 38 -27.86 -11.97 -0.19
N ASP A 39 -27.24 -13.03 -0.72
CA ASP A 39 -26.53 -14.04 0.07
C ASP A 39 -25.01 -14.10 -0.19
N GLY A 40 -24.51 -13.39 -1.22
CA GLY A 40 -23.08 -13.37 -1.58
C GLY A 40 -22.56 -14.64 -2.22
N PHE A 41 -23.43 -15.62 -2.52
CA PHE A 41 -23.02 -16.91 -3.04
C PHE A 41 -23.12 -17.01 -4.55
N LYS A 42 -22.19 -17.74 -5.13
CA LYS A 42 -22.33 -18.34 -6.44
C LYS A 42 -23.13 -19.64 -6.31
N PRO A 43 -23.78 -20.13 -7.38
CA PRO A 43 -24.56 -21.36 -7.33
C PRO A 43 -23.81 -22.56 -6.75
N VAL A 44 -22.53 -22.73 -7.09
CA VAL A 44 -21.71 -23.86 -6.57
C VAL A 44 -21.53 -23.79 -5.04
N HIS A 45 -21.30 -22.59 -4.47
CA HIS A 45 -21.15 -22.42 -3.03
C HIS A 45 -22.46 -22.73 -2.30
N ARG A 46 -23.58 -22.23 -2.83
CA ARG A 46 -24.92 -22.44 -2.28
C ARG A 46 -25.27 -23.93 -2.26
N ARG A 47 -25.00 -24.65 -3.35
CA ARG A 47 -25.25 -26.09 -3.48
C ARG A 47 -24.39 -26.92 -2.53
N ILE A 48 -23.12 -26.55 -2.33
CA ILE A 48 -22.23 -27.27 -1.38
C ILE A 48 -22.75 -27.13 0.05
N LEU A 49 -23.08 -25.92 0.49
CA LEU A 49 -23.55 -25.68 1.85
C LEU A 49 -24.92 -26.37 2.10
N TYR A 50 -25.84 -26.25 1.13
CA TYR A 50 -27.15 -26.89 1.21
C TYR A 50 -27.06 -28.41 1.30
N ASP A 51 -26.24 -29.02 0.47
CA ASP A 51 -26.04 -30.48 0.51
C ASP A 51 -25.39 -30.95 1.82
N MET A 52 -24.41 -30.18 2.35
CA MET A 52 -23.80 -30.49 3.65
C MET A 52 -24.85 -30.47 4.77
N MET A 53 -25.83 -29.55 4.71
CA MET A 53 -26.92 -29.48 5.66
C MET A 53 -27.88 -30.65 5.50
N GLU A 54 -28.28 -31.01 4.27
CA GLU A 54 -29.11 -32.18 4.00
C GLU A 54 -28.45 -33.48 4.50
N LEU A 55 -27.14 -33.64 4.29
CA LEU A 55 -26.37 -34.75 4.80
C LEU A 55 -26.22 -34.76 6.32
N GLY A 56 -26.63 -33.70 6.99
CA GLY A 56 -26.49 -33.51 8.42
C GLY A 56 -25.03 -33.40 8.89
N ILE A 57 -24.15 -32.82 8.07
CA ILE A 57 -22.73 -32.62 8.37
C ILE A 57 -22.57 -31.25 9.05
N THR A 58 -23.10 -31.09 10.23
CA THR A 58 -23.18 -29.90 11.03
C THR A 58 -21.97 -29.75 11.96
N HIS A 59 -21.76 -28.54 12.54
CA HIS A 59 -20.60 -28.23 13.35
C HIS A 59 -20.50 -29.06 14.65
N ASP A 60 -21.64 -29.51 15.18
CA ASP A 60 -21.75 -30.33 16.39
C ASP A 60 -21.44 -31.81 16.15
N LYS A 61 -21.29 -32.21 14.87
CA LYS A 61 -21.02 -33.61 14.47
C LYS A 61 -19.59 -33.80 13.98
N PRO A 62 -19.13 -35.07 13.96
CA PRO A 62 -17.80 -35.38 13.41
C PRO A 62 -17.70 -35.02 11.92
N THR A 63 -16.50 -34.61 11.51
CA THR A 63 -16.16 -34.39 10.10
C THR A 63 -16.44 -35.59 9.21
N ARG A 64 -16.67 -35.36 7.94
CA ARG A 64 -16.88 -36.42 6.92
C ARG A 64 -15.93 -36.20 5.75
N LYS A 65 -15.56 -37.32 5.06
CA LYS A 65 -14.70 -37.24 3.87
C LYS A 65 -15.24 -36.23 2.87
N SER A 66 -14.42 -35.32 2.40
CA SER A 66 -14.77 -34.29 1.39
C SER A 66 -15.32 -34.97 0.11
N ALA A 67 -14.80 -36.15 -0.25
CA ALA A 67 -15.27 -36.92 -1.39
C ALA A 67 -16.77 -37.30 -1.31
N ARG A 68 -17.33 -37.46 -0.11
CA ARG A 68 -18.76 -37.72 0.08
C ARG A 68 -19.59 -36.46 -0.29
N VAL A 69 -19.20 -35.31 0.21
CA VAL A 69 -19.90 -34.04 -0.11
C VAL A 69 -19.81 -33.76 -1.61
N VAL A 70 -18.59 -33.84 -2.18
CA VAL A 70 -18.39 -33.62 -3.62
C VAL A 70 -19.21 -34.56 -4.49
N GLY A 71 -19.22 -35.85 -4.15
CA GLY A 71 -20.01 -36.86 -4.91
C GLY A 71 -21.52 -36.62 -4.84
N ASP A 72 -22.04 -36.24 -3.67
CA ASP A 72 -23.46 -35.99 -3.48
C ASP A 72 -23.90 -34.70 -4.21
N VAL A 73 -23.13 -33.61 -4.09
CA VAL A 73 -23.36 -32.34 -4.82
C VAL A 73 -23.38 -32.56 -6.34
N LEU A 74 -22.43 -33.35 -6.87
CA LEU A 74 -22.38 -33.66 -8.30
C LEU A 74 -23.62 -34.45 -8.77
N GLY A 75 -24.03 -35.43 -7.96
CA GLY A 75 -25.15 -36.32 -8.30
C GLY A 75 -26.51 -35.61 -8.21
N LYS A 76 -26.65 -34.62 -7.31
CA LYS A 76 -27.94 -34.00 -7.01
C LYS A 76 -28.13 -32.62 -7.63
N TYR A 77 -27.08 -31.78 -7.64
CA TYR A 77 -27.26 -30.32 -7.84
C TYR A 77 -26.34 -29.71 -8.90
N HIS A 78 -25.11 -30.19 -9.05
CA HIS A 78 -24.08 -29.47 -9.84
C HIS A 78 -23.44 -30.35 -10.91
N PRO A 79 -23.98 -30.41 -12.15
CA PRO A 79 -23.55 -31.32 -13.20
C PRO A 79 -22.26 -30.84 -13.90
N HIS A 80 -21.18 -30.64 -13.15
CA HIS A 80 -19.88 -30.19 -13.63
C HIS A 80 -18.73 -31.06 -13.07
N GLY A 81 -17.48 -30.75 -13.39
CA GLY A 81 -16.32 -31.52 -12.92
C GLY A 81 -16.15 -31.52 -11.40
N ASP A 82 -15.73 -32.64 -10.82
CA ASP A 82 -15.46 -32.81 -9.39
C ASP A 82 -14.40 -31.86 -8.85
N SER A 83 -13.39 -31.57 -9.64
CA SER A 83 -12.33 -30.61 -9.29
C SER A 83 -12.86 -29.18 -9.04
N SER A 84 -13.90 -28.76 -9.74
CA SER A 84 -14.53 -27.45 -9.55
C SER A 84 -15.29 -27.37 -8.22
N VAL A 85 -16.04 -28.42 -7.88
CA VAL A 85 -16.78 -28.51 -6.63
C VAL A 85 -15.83 -28.65 -5.44
N TYR A 86 -14.82 -29.52 -5.57
CA TYR A 86 -13.81 -29.68 -4.51
C TYR A 86 -12.99 -28.39 -4.29
N GLY A 87 -12.55 -27.73 -5.37
CA GLY A 87 -11.86 -26.44 -5.26
C GLY A 87 -12.69 -25.34 -4.57
N ALA A 88 -14.00 -25.31 -4.84
CA ALA A 88 -14.91 -24.41 -4.14
C ALA A 88 -15.04 -24.75 -2.65
N LEU A 89 -15.22 -26.03 -2.31
CA LEU A 89 -15.27 -26.53 -0.92
C LEU A 89 -14.00 -26.18 -0.16
N VAL A 90 -12.83 -26.41 -0.77
CA VAL A 90 -11.52 -26.08 -0.20
C VAL A 90 -11.44 -24.58 0.12
N ARG A 91 -11.82 -23.72 -0.82
CA ARG A 91 -11.77 -22.28 -0.62
C ARG A 91 -12.66 -21.80 0.53
N LEU A 92 -13.83 -22.40 0.73
CA LEU A 92 -14.73 -22.08 1.85
C LEU A 92 -14.13 -22.44 3.22
N ALA A 93 -13.13 -23.30 3.28
CA ALA A 93 -12.45 -23.73 4.50
C ALA A 93 -11.11 -22.99 4.75
N GLN A 94 -10.62 -22.18 3.81
CA GLN A 94 -9.30 -21.54 3.91
C GLN A 94 -9.36 -20.20 4.66
N PRO A 95 -8.74 -20.07 5.85
CA PRO A 95 -8.82 -18.86 6.69
C PRO A 95 -8.07 -17.65 6.10
N TRP A 96 -7.18 -17.84 5.13
CA TRP A 96 -6.50 -16.75 4.40
C TRP A 96 -7.27 -16.28 3.16
N ASN A 97 -8.31 -17.01 2.73
CA ASN A 97 -9.18 -16.63 1.63
C ASN A 97 -10.53 -16.09 2.11
N MET A 98 -11.07 -16.64 3.20
CA MET A 98 -12.36 -16.28 3.79
C MET A 98 -12.13 -15.49 5.07
N ARG A 99 -12.78 -14.34 5.20
CA ARG A 99 -12.72 -13.56 6.44
C ARG A 99 -13.39 -14.29 7.60
N TYR A 100 -14.49 -14.99 7.28
CA TYR A 100 -15.19 -15.94 8.15
C TYR A 100 -15.42 -17.23 7.38
N THR A 101 -14.74 -18.29 7.78
CA THR A 101 -14.83 -19.60 7.10
C THR A 101 -16.21 -20.21 7.27
N LEU A 102 -16.75 -20.77 6.19
CA LEU A 102 -18.07 -21.39 6.20
C LEU A 102 -18.00 -22.92 6.36
N VAL A 103 -16.83 -23.47 6.17
CA VAL A 103 -16.51 -24.90 6.30
C VAL A 103 -15.32 -25.06 7.21
N GLU A 104 -15.37 -26.02 8.11
CA GLU A 104 -14.23 -26.49 8.89
C GLU A 104 -13.61 -27.69 8.21
N GLY A 105 -12.34 -27.56 7.84
CA GLY A 105 -11.55 -28.60 7.19
C GLY A 105 -10.64 -29.34 8.16
N GLN A 106 -10.52 -30.65 8.00
CA GLN A 106 -9.52 -31.48 8.67
C GLN A 106 -8.62 -32.15 7.64
N GLY A 107 -7.30 -32.00 7.82
CA GLY A 107 -6.28 -32.42 6.88
C GLY A 107 -5.66 -31.25 6.13
N ASN A 108 -4.99 -31.52 5.00
CA ASN A 108 -4.33 -30.49 4.21
C ASN A 108 -5.31 -29.84 3.21
N PHE A 109 -5.70 -28.61 3.47
CA PHE A 109 -6.53 -27.75 2.61
C PHE A 109 -5.70 -26.70 1.84
N GLY A 110 -4.38 -26.95 1.67
CA GLY A 110 -3.46 -26.04 1.04
C GLY A 110 -2.76 -25.10 2.04
N SER A 111 -1.93 -24.21 1.55
CA SER A 111 -1.21 -23.21 2.34
C SER A 111 -1.20 -21.83 1.66
N MET A 112 -0.72 -20.82 2.36
CA MET A 112 -0.44 -19.50 1.78
C MET A 112 0.75 -19.51 0.82
N ASP A 113 1.55 -20.60 0.83
CA ASP A 113 2.66 -20.83 -0.08
C ASP A 113 2.21 -21.32 -1.47
N GLY A 114 0.90 -21.48 -1.65
CA GLY A 114 0.34 -21.93 -2.91
C GLY A 114 0.27 -23.45 -3.05
N ASP A 115 0.55 -24.18 -1.99
CA ASP A 115 0.36 -25.64 -1.99
C ASP A 115 -1.08 -25.99 -2.27
N SER A 116 -1.27 -26.97 -3.13
CA SER A 116 -2.60 -27.51 -3.42
C SER A 116 -3.13 -28.31 -2.23
N ALA A 117 -4.45 -28.27 -2.05
CA ALA A 117 -5.10 -29.17 -1.10
C ALA A 117 -4.85 -30.64 -1.46
N ALA A 118 -4.75 -31.50 -0.44
CA ALA A 118 -4.69 -32.95 -0.64
C ALA A 118 -5.95 -33.45 -1.36
N ALA A 119 -5.85 -34.59 -2.06
CA ALA A 119 -7.01 -35.15 -2.76
C ALA A 119 -8.18 -35.38 -1.80
N MET A 120 -9.42 -35.15 -2.27
CA MET A 120 -10.67 -35.15 -1.49
C MET A 120 -10.92 -36.45 -0.68
N ARG A 121 -10.27 -37.58 -1.04
CA ARG A 121 -10.32 -38.86 -0.29
C ARG A 121 -9.53 -38.80 1.03
N TYR A 122 -8.60 -37.85 1.19
CA TYR A 122 -7.80 -37.70 2.40
C TYR A 122 -8.35 -36.61 3.33
N THR A 123 -8.94 -35.59 2.78
CA THR A 123 -9.49 -34.44 3.55
C THR A 123 -10.88 -34.77 4.09
N GLU A 124 -11.23 -34.12 5.20
CA GLU A 124 -12.56 -34.17 5.80
C GLU A 124 -13.10 -32.77 6.03
N ALA A 125 -14.41 -32.62 5.99
CA ALA A 125 -15.05 -31.33 6.15
C ALA A 125 -16.36 -31.46 6.96
N ARG A 126 -16.75 -30.35 7.59
CA ARG A 126 -18.07 -30.12 8.18
C ARG A 126 -18.42 -28.64 8.07
N LEU A 127 -19.69 -28.31 8.23
CA LEU A 127 -20.11 -26.88 8.32
C LEU A 127 -19.45 -26.22 9.54
N SER A 128 -19.07 -24.98 9.40
CA SER A 128 -18.75 -24.13 10.53
C SER A 128 -20.02 -23.57 11.18
N PRO A 129 -19.99 -23.06 12.43
CA PRO A 129 -21.12 -22.36 13.01
C PRO A 129 -21.65 -21.19 12.16
N VAL A 130 -20.73 -20.47 11.50
CA VAL A 130 -21.06 -19.39 10.56
C VAL A 130 -21.73 -19.94 9.30
N GLY A 131 -21.23 -21.07 8.77
CA GLY A 131 -21.83 -21.75 7.62
C GLY A 131 -23.27 -22.21 7.88
N GLU A 132 -23.57 -22.71 9.09
CA GLU A 132 -24.93 -23.08 9.49
C GLU A 132 -25.85 -21.85 9.61
N ALA A 133 -25.35 -20.74 10.15
CA ALA A 133 -26.12 -19.49 10.27
C ALA A 133 -26.57 -18.93 8.90
N MET A 134 -25.90 -19.32 7.80
CA MET A 134 -26.33 -18.95 6.44
C MET A 134 -27.63 -19.63 6.02
N MET A 135 -27.94 -20.80 6.59
CA MET A 135 -29.08 -21.63 6.22
C MET A 135 -30.15 -21.73 7.28
N GLN A 136 -29.99 -20.94 8.36
CA GLN A 136 -30.93 -20.99 9.48
C GLN A 136 -32.35 -20.65 9.02
N ASP A 137 -33.33 -21.43 9.46
CA ASP A 137 -34.77 -21.32 9.10
C ASP A 137 -35.09 -21.64 7.62
N ILE A 138 -34.19 -22.31 6.86
CA ILE A 138 -34.47 -22.67 5.44
C ILE A 138 -35.64 -23.62 5.30
N GLU A 139 -35.90 -24.48 6.30
CA GLU A 139 -37.01 -25.40 6.36
C GLU A 139 -38.39 -24.73 6.59
N LYS A 140 -38.38 -23.42 6.88
CA LYS A 140 -39.59 -22.64 7.16
C LYS A 140 -40.11 -21.86 5.95
N GLU A 141 -39.85 -22.34 4.75
CA GLU A 141 -40.29 -21.71 3.48
C GLU A 141 -39.85 -20.25 3.33
N THR A 142 -38.70 -19.90 3.92
CA THR A 142 -38.21 -18.53 3.96
C THR A 142 -37.69 -18.01 2.62
N VAL A 143 -37.35 -18.92 1.71
CA VAL A 143 -36.83 -18.63 0.37
C VAL A 143 -37.54 -19.49 -0.68
N ASP A 144 -37.43 -19.05 -1.93
CA ASP A 144 -37.96 -19.83 -3.05
C ASP A 144 -37.05 -21.00 -3.36
N MET A 145 -37.64 -22.12 -3.76
CA MET A 145 -36.97 -23.35 -4.17
C MET A 145 -37.11 -23.50 -5.67
N ASP A 146 -35.99 -23.72 -6.34
CA ASP A 146 -35.94 -24.01 -7.78
C ASP A 146 -35.72 -25.48 -8.01
N ARG A 147 -36.13 -26.02 -9.18
CA ARG A 147 -35.83 -27.37 -9.58
C ARG A 147 -34.36 -27.49 -9.97
N ASN A 148 -33.71 -28.56 -9.55
CA ASN A 148 -32.34 -28.89 -9.96
C ASN A 148 -32.29 -29.20 -11.49
N PHE A 149 -31.09 -29.49 -12.00
CA PHE A 149 -30.79 -29.68 -13.42
C PHE A 149 -31.59 -30.83 -14.09
N ASP A 150 -32.02 -31.84 -13.34
CA ASP A 150 -32.78 -33.01 -13.83
C ASP A 150 -34.26 -33.02 -13.37
N ASN A 151 -34.73 -31.98 -12.72
CA ASN A 151 -36.07 -31.81 -12.17
C ASN A 151 -36.49 -32.86 -11.11
N THR A 152 -35.52 -33.55 -10.50
CA THR A 152 -35.80 -34.60 -9.49
C THR A 152 -35.85 -34.04 -8.06
N ARG A 153 -35.18 -32.92 -7.79
CA ARG A 153 -35.07 -32.33 -6.47
C ARG A 153 -35.23 -30.83 -6.50
N ASP A 154 -35.49 -30.26 -5.34
CA ASP A 154 -35.52 -28.83 -5.14
C ASP A 154 -34.19 -28.33 -4.55
N GLU A 155 -33.71 -27.17 -5.01
CA GLU A 155 -32.55 -26.44 -4.48
C GLU A 155 -32.93 -25.00 -4.15
N PRO A 156 -32.36 -24.36 -3.12
CA PRO A 156 -32.70 -22.99 -2.78
C PRO A 156 -32.16 -22.02 -3.84
N SER A 157 -33.01 -21.10 -4.29
CA SER A 157 -32.66 -20.04 -5.22
C SER A 157 -31.68 -19.03 -4.57
N VAL A 158 -31.83 -18.82 -3.26
CA VAL A 158 -31.02 -17.94 -2.41
C VAL A 158 -31.03 -18.50 -0.99
N MET A 159 -29.99 -18.22 -0.18
CA MET A 159 -29.96 -18.61 1.23
C MET A 159 -30.66 -17.59 2.13
N PRO A 160 -31.35 -18.03 3.20
CA PRO A 160 -32.01 -17.12 4.15
C PRO A 160 -31.00 -16.52 5.14
N THR A 161 -29.85 -16.14 4.69
CA THR A 161 -28.69 -15.79 5.50
C THR A 161 -28.99 -14.70 6.55
N ARG A 162 -28.52 -14.91 7.79
CA ARG A 162 -28.51 -13.89 8.85
C ARG A 162 -27.27 -13.01 8.84
N ILE A 163 -26.27 -13.38 8.04
CA ILE A 163 -24.97 -12.69 7.94
C ILE A 163 -24.88 -11.99 6.58
N PRO A 164 -24.45 -10.73 6.51
CA PRO A 164 -24.29 -9.98 5.26
C PRO A 164 -23.04 -10.48 4.50
N ASN A 165 -23.09 -11.74 4.04
CA ASN A 165 -21.96 -12.50 3.52
C ASN A 165 -21.33 -11.85 2.29
N PHE A 166 -22.11 -11.18 1.44
CA PHE A 166 -21.61 -10.51 0.24
C PHE A 166 -20.52 -9.47 0.57
N LEU A 167 -20.70 -8.70 1.64
CA LEU A 167 -19.71 -7.74 2.13
C LEU A 167 -18.66 -8.41 3.02
N VAL A 168 -19.10 -9.27 3.94
CA VAL A 168 -18.22 -9.85 4.97
C VAL A 168 -17.15 -10.75 4.38
N ASN A 169 -17.51 -11.69 3.50
CA ASN A 169 -16.55 -12.58 2.85
C ASN A 169 -16.15 -12.14 1.44
N GLY A 170 -16.81 -11.10 0.91
CA GLY A 170 -16.56 -10.63 -0.43
C GLY A 170 -16.86 -11.66 -1.52
N ALA A 171 -16.49 -11.34 -2.74
CA ALA A 171 -16.60 -12.25 -3.88
C ALA A 171 -15.62 -11.87 -4.99
N SER A 172 -15.10 -12.86 -5.72
CA SER A 172 -14.31 -12.64 -6.93
C SER A 172 -14.77 -13.58 -8.02
N GLY A 173 -14.88 -13.11 -9.27
CA GLY A 173 -15.30 -13.92 -10.39
C GLY A 173 -15.10 -13.26 -11.72
N ILE A 174 -14.81 -14.05 -12.75
CA ILE A 174 -14.61 -13.62 -14.13
C ILE A 174 -15.73 -14.22 -14.97
N ALA A 175 -16.58 -13.35 -15.53
CA ALA A 175 -17.63 -13.70 -16.46
C ALA A 175 -17.26 -13.25 -17.87
N VAL A 176 -18.16 -13.45 -18.82
CA VAL A 176 -17.98 -12.94 -20.19
C VAL A 176 -18.30 -11.45 -20.23
N GLY A 177 -17.30 -10.64 -20.60
CA GLY A 177 -17.44 -9.19 -20.71
C GLY A 177 -17.46 -8.41 -19.39
N MET A 178 -17.42 -9.08 -18.24
CA MET A 178 -17.39 -8.44 -16.92
C MET A 178 -16.69 -9.30 -15.87
N ALA A 179 -16.25 -8.68 -14.80
CA ALA A 179 -15.66 -9.37 -13.66
C ALA A 179 -16.16 -8.73 -12.37
N THR A 180 -16.26 -9.49 -11.31
CA THR A 180 -16.54 -8.99 -9.95
C THR A 180 -15.33 -9.20 -9.07
N ASN A 181 -15.06 -8.22 -8.19
CA ASN A 181 -14.01 -8.31 -7.18
C ASN A 181 -14.41 -7.44 -5.99
N VAL A 182 -15.08 -8.06 -5.03
CA VAL A 182 -15.60 -7.42 -3.82
C VAL A 182 -14.69 -7.75 -2.66
N PRO A 183 -14.15 -6.76 -1.94
CA PRO A 183 -13.28 -7.00 -0.79
C PRO A 183 -14.08 -7.51 0.41
N THR A 184 -13.38 -8.18 1.32
CA THR A 184 -13.93 -8.64 2.60
C THR A 184 -14.03 -7.51 3.61
N HIS A 185 -14.94 -7.64 4.60
CA HIS A 185 -15.17 -6.63 5.64
C HIS A 185 -15.33 -7.28 7.02
N ASN A 186 -15.16 -6.48 8.06
CA ASN A 186 -15.39 -6.89 9.44
C ASN A 186 -16.89 -7.04 9.71
N LEU A 187 -17.30 -8.16 10.32
CA LEU A 187 -18.71 -8.48 10.58
C LEU A 187 -19.39 -7.46 11.51
N ARG A 188 -18.69 -7.04 12.59
CA ARG A 188 -19.24 -6.06 13.52
C ARG A 188 -19.52 -4.73 12.82
N GLU A 189 -18.57 -4.25 12.01
CA GLU A 189 -18.72 -3.00 11.27
C GLU A 189 -19.87 -3.05 10.26
N VAL A 190 -19.99 -4.16 9.52
CA VAL A 190 -21.06 -4.32 8.53
C VAL A 190 -22.44 -4.42 9.19
N ILE A 191 -22.56 -5.15 10.30
CA ILE A 191 -23.82 -5.23 11.05
C ILE A 191 -24.20 -3.85 11.62
N ASP A 192 -23.25 -3.10 12.18
CA ASP A 192 -23.52 -1.74 12.65
C ASP A 192 -24.01 -0.82 11.51
N GLY A 193 -23.43 -0.96 10.32
CA GLY A 193 -23.88 -0.29 9.12
C GLY A 193 -25.30 -0.72 8.68
N CYS A 194 -25.63 -2.00 8.77
CA CYS A 194 -26.98 -2.50 8.49
C CYS A 194 -28.02 -1.96 9.48
N ILE A 195 -27.70 -1.93 10.78
CA ILE A 195 -28.56 -1.36 11.82
C ILE A 195 -28.79 0.12 11.58
N ALA A 196 -27.72 0.88 11.28
CA ALA A 196 -27.81 2.30 10.96
C ALA A 196 -28.70 2.56 9.71
N TYR A 197 -28.63 1.68 8.69
CA TYR A 197 -29.51 1.75 7.52
C TYR A 197 -30.98 1.42 7.86
N ILE A 198 -31.23 0.41 8.71
CA ILE A 198 -32.59 0.08 9.18
C ILE A 198 -33.21 1.26 9.93
N ASP A 199 -32.43 1.97 10.76
CA ASP A 199 -32.87 3.15 11.49
C ASP A 199 -33.10 4.37 10.60
N ASN A 200 -32.30 4.55 9.58
CA ASN A 200 -32.36 5.65 8.62
C ASN A 200 -32.08 5.18 7.18
N PRO A 201 -33.09 4.81 6.39
CA PRO A 201 -32.90 4.39 4.99
C PRO A 201 -32.30 5.47 4.08
N GLU A 202 -32.39 6.75 4.47
CA GLU A 202 -31.82 7.87 3.71
C GLU A 202 -30.36 8.18 4.11
N ILE A 203 -29.75 7.36 4.98
CA ILE A 203 -28.36 7.52 5.40
C ILE A 203 -27.42 7.66 4.18
N THR A 204 -26.49 8.59 4.25
CA THR A 204 -25.50 8.81 3.17
C THR A 204 -24.40 7.75 3.22
N ILE A 205 -23.67 7.58 2.11
CA ILE A 205 -22.50 6.67 2.09
C ILE A 205 -21.42 7.19 3.02
N GLU A 206 -21.26 8.49 3.14
CA GLU A 206 -20.29 9.12 4.04
C GLU A 206 -20.60 8.80 5.51
N ASP A 207 -21.86 8.85 5.91
CA ASP A 207 -22.29 8.46 7.27
C ASP A 207 -22.13 6.95 7.49
N LEU A 208 -22.40 6.10 6.49
CA LEU A 208 -22.15 4.66 6.55
C LEU A 208 -20.67 4.34 6.76
N MET A 209 -19.76 5.16 6.22
CA MET A 209 -18.31 4.99 6.41
C MET A 209 -17.85 5.26 7.87
N HIS A 210 -18.66 5.87 8.71
CA HIS A 210 -18.38 5.94 10.15
C HIS A 210 -18.51 4.58 10.83
N TYR A 211 -19.41 3.72 10.34
CA TYR A 211 -19.61 2.35 10.82
C TYR A 211 -18.70 1.36 10.08
N ILE A 212 -18.71 1.38 8.74
CA ILE A 212 -17.91 0.51 7.88
C ILE A 212 -16.72 1.31 7.36
N LYS A 213 -15.64 1.33 8.12
CA LYS A 213 -14.50 2.22 7.88
C LYS A 213 -13.76 1.93 6.59
N ALA A 214 -13.44 0.65 6.35
CA ALA A 214 -12.72 0.16 5.18
C ALA A 214 -12.86 -1.37 5.08
N PRO A 215 -12.46 -2.01 3.97
CA PRO A 215 -12.30 -3.45 3.90
C PRO A 215 -11.42 -4.01 5.03
N ASP A 216 -11.68 -5.26 5.39
CA ASP A 216 -10.94 -6.00 6.42
C ASP A 216 -10.53 -7.36 5.84
N PHE A 217 -9.25 -7.49 5.51
CA PHE A 217 -8.73 -8.67 4.82
C PHE A 217 -8.35 -9.80 5.79
N PRO A 218 -8.56 -11.07 5.40
CA PRO A 218 -8.22 -12.23 6.25
C PRO A 218 -6.76 -12.26 6.67
N THR A 219 -5.85 -11.79 5.81
CA THR A 219 -4.39 -11.79 6.01
C THR A 219 -3.87 -10.57 6.76
N GLY A 220 -4.74 -9.64 7.19
CA GLY A 220 -4.33 -8.42 7.89
C GLY A 220 -3.68 -7.37 6.99
N GLY A 221 -2.53 -6.85 7.41
CA GLY A 221 -1.77 -5.81 6.71
C GLY A 221 -2.35 -4.40 6.87
N TYR A 222 -1.87 -3.48 6.05
CA TYR A 222 -2.27 -2.08 6.07
C TYR A 222 -3.08 -1.69 4.84
N ILE A 223 -4.09 -0.84 5.00
CA ILE A 223 -4.72 -0.06 3.94
C ILE A 223 -4.11 1.35 3.96
N MET A 224 -3.58 1.78 2.81
CA MET A 224 -2.90 3.06 2.65
C MET A 224 -3.82 4.10 2.04
N GLY A 225 -4.22 5.10 2.85
CA GLY A 225 -5.12 6.19 2.44
C GLY A 225 -6.57 5.76 2.23
N MET A 226 -7.49 6.71 2.30
CA MET A 226 -8.94 6.45 2.24
C MET A 226 -9.57 6.75 0.87
N GLN A 227 -8.85 7.39 -0.06
CA GLN A 227 -9.41 7.83 -1.34
C GLN A 227 -9.92 6.66 -2.19
N GLY A 228 -9.14 5.56 -2.25
CA GLY A 228 -9.54 4.35 -2.98
C GLY A 228 -10.74 3.64 -2.37
N VAL A 229 -10.83 3.64 -1.03
CA VAL A 229 -11.98 3.09 -0.29
C VAL A 229 -13.23 3.91 -0.53
N ARG A 230 -13.15 5.25 -0.40
CA ARG A 230 -14.26 6.17 -0.67
C ARG A 230 -14.79 5.99 -2.10
N SER A 231 -13.91 5.99 -3.10
CA SER A 231 -14.30 5.76 -4.49
C SER A 231 -15.00 4.40 -4.68
N ALA A 232 -14.49 3.33 -4.04
CA ALA A 232 -15.11 2.00 -4.10
C ALA A 232 -16.52 1.99 -3.51
N TYR A 233 -16.74 2.65 -2.38
CA TYR A 233 -18.03 2.67 -1.70
C TYR A 233 -19.06 3.56 -2.40
N GLU A 234 -18.63 4.70 -2.95
CA GLU A 234 -19.50 5.64 -3.65
C GLU A 234 -19.89 5.16 -5.06
N THR A 235 -18.98 4.52 -5.77
CA THR A 235 -19.17 4.21 -7.20
C THR A 235 -19.21 2.72 -7.53
N GLY A 236 -18.93 1.85 -6.56
CA GLY A 236 -18.74 0.41 -6.78
C GLY A 236 -17.39 0.07 -7.44
N LYS A 237 -16.54 1.07 -7.75
CA LYS A 237 -15.21 0.88 -8.33
C LYS A 237 -14.17 1.70 -7.57
N GLY A 238 -13.04 1.08 -7.26
CA GLY A 238 -11.95 1.77 -6.56
C GLY A 238 -10.67 0.98 -6.60
N ARG A 239 -9.57 1.65 -6.25
CA ARG A 239 -8.25 1.03 -6.13
C ARG A 239 -7.74 1.24 -4.72
N ILE A 240 -7.76 0.18 -3.92
CA ILE A 240 -7.30 0.19 -2.52
C ILE A 240 -5.85 -0.26 -2.49
N ILE A 241 -4.97 0.54 -1.91
CA ILE A 241 -3.56 0.19 -1.75
C ILE A 241 -3.42 -0.60 -0.46
N MET A 242 -2.93 -1.84 -0.59
CA MET A 242 -2.61 -2.71 0.52
C MET A 242 -1.10 -2.79 0.69
N ARG A 243 -0.63 -2.86 1.93
CA ARG A 243 0.78 -2.99 2.29
C ARG A 243 0.95 -4.07 3.35
N ALA A 244 2.03 -4.84 3.24
CA ALA A 244 2.45 -5.80 4.24
C ALA A 244 2.73 -5.12 5.59
N LYS A 245 2.48 -5.81 6.69
CA LYS A 245 2.91 -5.39 8.01
C LYS A 245 4.35 -5.82 8.21
N THR A 246 5.21 -4.84 8.47
CA THR A 246 6.65 -5.05 8.58
C THR A 246 7.20 -4.35 9.79
N ASP A 247 8.20 -4.95 10.40
CA ASP A 247 8.96 -4.38 11.50
C ASP A 247 10.46 -4.44 11.21
N ILE A 248 11.26 -3.56 11.82
CA ILE A 248 12.71 -3.55 11.67
C ILE A 248 13.31 -3.88 13.02
N GLU A 249 13.91 -5.06 13.12
CA GLU A 249 14.64 -5.52 14.30
C GLU A 249 16.12 -5.13 14.14
N SER A 250 16.63 -4.23 15.00
CA SER A 250 18.03 -3.85 14.99
C SER A 250 18.85 -4.83 15.80
N GLY A 251 19.75 -5.55 15.13
CA GLY A 251 20.66 -6.50 15.73
C GLY A 251 22.07 -5.94 15.90
N PRO A 252 22.93 -6.55 16.75
CA PRO A 252 24.30 -6.07 17.00
C PRO A 252 25.22 -6.20 15.77
N GLN A 253 24.84 -6.97 14.78
CA GLN A 253 25.62 -7.21 13.56
C GLN A 253 24.99 -6.63 12.29
N HIS A 254 23.67 -6.64 12.17
CA HIS A 254 22.91 -6.17 11.02
C HIS A 254 21.45 -5.93 11.43
N ASP A 255 20.76 -5.09 10.70
CA ASP A 255 19.32 -4.91 10.82
C ASP A 255 18.60 -5.99 10.03
N THR A 256 17.42 -6.36 10.52
CA THR A 256 16.57 -7.39 9.91
C THR A 256 15.18 -6.81 9.69
N ILE A 257 14.65 -6.95 8.48
CA ILE A 257 13.27 -6.60 8.15
C ILE A 257 12.43 -7.86 8.32
N VAL A 258 11.46 -7.81 9.23
CA VAL A 258 10.52 -8.89 9.51
C VAL A 258 9.17 -8.54 8.91
N VAL A 259 8.60 -9.44 8.12
CA VAL A 259 7.26 -9.32 7.55
C VAL A 259 6.34 -10.28 8.29
N SER A 260 5.35 -9.76 9.01
CA SER A 260 4.40 -10.53 9.82
C SER A 260 3.04 -10.73 9.16
N GLU A 261 2.63 -9.84 8.24
CA GLU A 261 1.36 -9.94 7.52
C GLU A 261 1.55 -9.53 6.05
N LEU A 262 0.84 -10.21 5.15
CA LEU A 262 0.92 -9.97 3.71
C LEU A 262 -0.37 -9.37 3.15
N PRO A 263 -0.29 -8.59 2.06
CA PRO A 263 -1.45 -8.19 1.30
C PRO A 263 -2.29 -9.39 0.84
N TYR A 264 -3.61 -9.23 0.88
CA TYR A 264 -4.55 -10.29 0.52
C TYR A 264 -4.36 -10.83 -0.90
N GLY A 265 -4.43 -12.15 -1.03
CA GLY A 265 -4.37 -12.84 -2.31
C GLY A 265 -2.96 -13.06 -2.86
N LEU A 266 -1.91 -12.83 -2.06
CA LEU A 266 -0.53 -13.13 -2.46
C LEU A 266 -0.14 -14.58 -2.14
N ASN A 267 0.73 -15.13 -3.00
CA ASN A 267 1.49 -16.35 -2.74
C ASN A 267 2.80 -15.98 -2.03
N LYS A 268 2.98 -16.52 -0.81
CA LYS A 268 4.13 -16.19 0.04
C LYS A 268 5.45 -16.72 -0.55
N GLU A 269 5.45 -17.97 -1.04
CA GLU A 269 6.65 -18.60 -1.60
C GLU A 269 7.14 -17.87 -2.86
N GLU A 270 6.23 -17.51 -3.77
CA GLU A 270 6.57 -16.72 -4.97
C GLU A 270 7.14 -15.36 -4.60
N LEU A 271 6.60 -14.69 -3.58
CA LEU A 271 7.12 -13.42 -3.09
C LEU A 271 8.54 -13.56 -2.55
N VAL A 272 8.81 -14.56 -1.69
CA VAL A 272 10.13 -14.82 -1.12
C VAL A 272 11.15 -15.11 -2.22
N LYS A 273 10.81 -15.98 -3.19
CA LYS A 273 11.66 -16.27 -4.35
C LYS A 273 11.95 -15.01 -5.17
N PHE A 274 10.95 -14.18 -5.42
CA PHE A 274 11.11 -12.95 -6.20
C PHE A 274 12.01 -11.93 -5.48
N ILE A 275 11.88 -11.77 -4.17
CA ILE A 275 12.78 -10.91 -3.38
C ILE A 275 14.21 -11.44 -3.47
N GLY A 276 14.44 -12.74 -3.33
CA GLY A 276 15.74 -13.37 -3.47
C GLY A 276 16.35 -13.16 -4.87
N GLN A 277 15.55 -13.23 -5.93
CA GLN A 277 15.98 -12.94 -7.30
C GLN A 277 16.40 -11.47 -7.45
N LEU A 278 15.62 -10.51 -6.96
CA LEU A 278 15.96 -9.08 -7.01
C LEU A 278 17.27 -8.77 -6.26
N ALA A 279 17.54 -9.48 -5.16
CA ALA A 279 18.80 -9.39 -4.41
C ALA A 279 19.98 -9.97 -5.22
N ALA A 280 19.82 -11.13 -5.84
CA ALA A 280 20.83 -11.77 -6.67
C ALA A 280 21.17 -10.95 -7.92
N GLU A 281 20.17 -10.37 -8.58
CA GLU A 281 20.31 -9.46 -9.74
C GLU A 281 20.85 -8.07 -9.34
N LYS A 282 21.05 -7.79 -8.04
CA LYS A 282 21.46 -6.48 -7.51
C LYS A 282 20.54 -5.32 -7.88
N ARG A 283 19.29 -5.60 -8.15
CA ARG A 283 18.24 -4.58 -8.37
C ARG A 283 17.81 -3.94 -7.06
N ILE A 284 17.85 -4.70 -5.96
CA ILE A 284 17.79 -4.20 -4.59
C ILE A 284 19.13 -4.52 -3.94
N GLU A 285 19.98 -3.53 -3.82
CA GLU A 285 21.22 -3.62 -3.08
C GLU A 285 20.93 -3.55 -1.57
N GLY A 286 21.74 -4.24 -0.76
CA GLY A 286 21.61 -4.21 0.69
C GLY A 286 20.97 -5.45 1.31
N ILE A 287 20.33 -6.34 0.55
CA ILE A 287 19.83 -7.62 1.07
C ILE A 287 20.98 -8.62 1.13
N SER A 288 21.18 -9.28 2.28
CA SER A 288 22.14 -10.37 2.45
C SER A 288 21.49 -11.73 2.32
N ASN A 289 20.31 -11.92 2.92
CA ASN A 289 19.58 -13.18 2.90
C ASN A 289 18.07 -12.92 2.99
N VAL A 290 17.27 -13.91 2.57
CA VAL A 290 15.80 -13.91 2.70
C VAL A 290 15.38 -15.30 3.13
N ASN A 291 14.77 -15.42 4.30
CA ASN A 291 14.30 -16.67 4.88
C ASN A 291 12.81 -16.61 5.15
N ASP A 292 12.16 -17.75 5.02
CA ASP A 292 10.82 -17.98 5.52
C ASP A 292 10.91 -18.75 6.83
N GLU A 293 10.56 -18.09 7.93
CA GLU A 293 10.58 -18.65 9.28
C GLU A 293 9.15 -18.88 9.81
N SER A 294 8.17 -18.90 8.90
CA SER A 294 6.77 -19.10 9.28
C SER A 294 6.57 -20.48 9.93
N ASP A 295 5.83 -20.49 11.03
CA ASP A 295 5.51 -21.71 11.78
C ASP A 295 4.01 -21.75 12.17
N LYS A 296 3.66 -22.62 13.12
CA LYS A 296 2.29 -22.75 13.66
C LYS A 296 1.81 -21.50 14.43
N ASP A 297 2.74 -20.67 14.91
CA ASP A 297 2.43 -19.48 15.72
C ASP A 297 2.20 -18.24 14.84
N GLY A 298 2.59 -18.30 13.57
CA GLY A 298 2.31 -17.25 12.61
C GLY A 298 3.23 -17.19 11.39
N MET A 299 2.95 -16.24 10.51
CA MET A 299 3.77 -15.96 9.36
C MET A 299 4.94 -15.05 9.77
N ARG A 300 6.16 -15.41 9.34
CA ARG A 300 7.37 -14.63 9.56
C ARG A 300 8.32 -14.78 8.38
N ILE A 301 8.43 -13.74 7.55
CA ILE A 301 9.46 -13.66 6.51
C ILE A 301 10.54 -12.72 7.02
N VAL A 302 11.78 -13.18 6.99
CA VAL A 302 12.96 -12.49 7.52
C VAL A 302 13.88 -12.10 6.38
N ILE A 303 14.19 -10.80 6.28
CA ILE A 303 15.05 -10.23 5.25
C ILE A 303 16.24 -9.56 5.94
N ASP A 304 17.41 -10.17 5.86
CA ASP A 304 18.63 -9.66 6.47
C ASP A 304 19.24 -8.55 5.63
N VAL A 305 19.53 -7.41 6.25
CA VAL A 305 20.11 -6.23 5.61
C VAL A 305 21.61 -6.18 5.89
N LYS A 306 22.41 -5.89 4.87
CA LYS A 306 23.87 -5.72 5.01
C LYS A 306 24.21 -4.52 5.89
N ARG A 307 25.31 -4.58 6.66
CA ARG A 307 25.75 -3.53 7.60
C ARG A 307 25.80 -2.12 7.04
N ASP A 308 26.21 -1.99 5.77
CA ASP A 308 26.45 -0.70 5.13
C ASP A 308 25.18 -0.10 4.49
N PHE A 309 24.01 -0.69 4.76
CA PHE A 309 22.75 -0.28 4.16
C PHE A 309 21.70 0.02 5.24
N ASN A 310 20.95 1.08 5.03
CA ASN A 310 19.84 1.44 5.89
C ASN A 310 18.60 0.55 5.58
N ALA A 311 18.08 -0.13 6.60
CA ALA A 311 16.96 -1.05 6.47
C ALA A 311 15.68 -0.37 5.92
N ASN A 312 15.40 0.89 6.30
CA ASN A 312 14.25 1.65 5.79
C ASN A 312 14.35 1.88 4.28
N VAL A 313 15.55 2.16 3.76
CA VAL A 313 15.76 2.35 2.31
C VAL A 313 15.53 1.07 1.55
N VAL A 314 16.01 -0.06 2.08
CA VAL A 314 15.79 -1.39 1.51
C VAL A 314 14.30 -1.72 1.54
N LEU A 315 13.61 -1.48 2.64
CA LEU A 315 12.17 -1.70 2.81
C LEU A 315 11.34 -0.89 1.80
N ASN A 316 11.70 0.38 1.58
CA ASN A 316 11.01 1.19 0.58
C ASN A 316 11.22 0.70 -0.86
N LYS A 317 12.41 0.24 -1.18
CA LYS A 317 12.67 -0.42 -2.47
C LYS A 317 11.84 -1.70 -2.62
N LEU A 318 11.70 -2.48 -1.55
CA LEU A 318 10.85 -3.66 -1.50
C LEU A 318 9.37 -3.31 -1.75
N TYR A 319 8.82 -2.31 -1.08
CA TYR A 319 7.44 -1.84 -1.33
C TYR A 319 7.22 -1.35 -2.77
N LYS A 320 8.21 -0.70 -3.37
CA LYS A 320 8.10 -0.18 -4.74
C LYS A 320 8.25 -1.26 -5.81
N MET A 321 9.05 -2.29 -5.56
CA MET A 321 9.48 -3.27 -6.57
C MET A 321 8.85 -4.64 -6.40
N THR A 322 8.17 -4.90 -5.29
CA THR A 322 7.57 -6.20 -4.99
C THR A 322 6.09 -6.07 -4.60
N ALA A 323 5.42 -7.19 -4.46
CA ALA A 323 4.02 -7.24 -4.03
C ALA A 323 3.82 -7.02 -2.51
N LEU A 324 4.87 -6.71 -1.72
CA LEU A 324 4.73 -6.24 -0.34
C LEU A 324 3.87 -4.97 -0.25
N GLN A 325 3.78 -4.20 -1.33
CA GLN A 325 2.74 -3.21 -1.52
C GLN A 325 2.07 -3.45 -2.87
N THR A 326 0.77 -3.68 -2.84
CA THR A 326 -0.04 -3.94 -4.05
C THR A 326 -1.37 -3.22 -3.97
N SER A 327 -2.15 -3.28 -5.03
CA SER A 327 -3.47 -2.67 -5.05
C SER A 327 -4.57 -3.69 -5.31
N PHE A 328 -5.63 -3.62 -4.51
CA PHE A 328 -6.87 -4.34 -4.73
C PHE A 328 -7.80 -3.49 -5.61
N ALA A 329 -8.09 -3.98 -6.81
CA ALA A 329 -9.02 -3.30 -7.72
C ALA A 329 -10.44 -3.75 -7.39
N VAL A 330 -11.21 -2.88 -6.72
CA VAL A 330 -12.61 -3.13 -6.40
C VAL A 330 -13.47 -2.98 -7.65
N ASN A 331 -14.34 -3.96 -7.87
CA ASN A 331 -15.40 -3.92 -8.87
C ASN A 331 -16.63 -4.67 -8.32
N CYS A 332 -17.55 -3.93 -7.72
CA CYS A 332 -18.67 -4.45 -6.96
C CYS A 332 -19.86 -4.80 -7.88
N ILE A 333 -19.68 -5.82 -8.74
CA ILE A 333 -20.76 -6.32 -9.61
C ILE A 333 -21.38 -7.57 -9.00
N ALA A 334 -22.71 -7.57 -8.85
CA ALA A 334 -23.47 -8.73 -8.38
C ALA A 334 -24.79 -8.87 -9.15
N LEU A 335 -25.44 -10.01 -8.99
CA LEU A 335 -26.77 -10.26 -9.53
C LEU A 335 -27.82 -9.63 -8.62
N VAL A 336 -28.64 -8.77 -9.18
CA VAL A 336 -29.79 -8.15 -8.53
C VAL A 336 -31.06 -8.74 -9.14
N HIS A 337 -31.96 -9.22 -8.27
CA HIS A 337 -33.26 -9.79 -8.65
C HIS A 337 -34.37 -8.76 -8.47
N ASP A 338 -35.25 -8.64 -9.45
CA ASP A 338 -36.46 -7.83 -9.39
C ASP A 338 -37.65 -8.57 -10.03
N HIS A 339 -38.84 -8.01 -9.92
CA HIS A 339 -40.05 -8.62 -10.48
C HIS A 339 -39.97 -8.90 -11.99
N ASN A 340 -39.15 -8.13 -12.72
CA ASN A 340 -39.02 -8.27 -14.18
C ASN A 340 -37.85 -9.19 -14.55
N HIS A 341 -36.87 -9.41 -13.63
CA HIS A 341 -35.64 -10.16 -13.86
C HIS A 341 -35.45 -11.23 -12.77
N LYS A 342 -36.27 -12.28 -12.82
CA LYS A 342 -36.19 -13.40 -11.86
C LYS A 342 -34.87 -14.14 -11.91
N ALA A 343 -34.25 -14.26 -13.10
CA ALA A 343 -32.94 -14.86 -13.26
C ALA A 343 -31.76 -13.97 -12.72
N GLY A 344 -32.07 -12.74 -12.32
CA GLY A 344 -31.07 -11.75 -11.90
C GLY A 344 -30.41 -11.00 -13.06
N ARG A 345 -30.06 -9.75 -12.85
CA ARG A 345 -29.29 -8.93 -13.78
C ARG A 345 -27.98 -8.47 -13.11
N PRO A 346 -26.86 -8.46 -13.81
CA PRO A 346 -25.62 -7.93 -13.28
C PRO A 346 -25.72 -6.41 -13.12
N GLN A 347 -25.40 -5.91 -11.94
CA GLN A 347 -25.41 -4.48 -11.63
C GLN A 347 -24.16 -4.10 -10.84
N LEU A 348 -23.61 -2.92 -11.13
CA LEU A 348 -22.57 -2.29 -10.32
C LEU A 348 -23.23 -1.64 -9.11
N LEU A 349 -22.77 -1.97 -7.92
CA LEU A 349 -23.41 -1.62 -6.65
C LEU A 349 -22.52 -0.70 -5.81
N THR A 350 -23.13 0.27 -5.15
CA THR A 350 -22.51 1.07 -4.10
C THR A 350 -22.59 0.32 -2.76
N LEU A 351 -21.87 0.79 -1.75
CA LEU A 351 -21.96 0.23 -0.40
C LEU A 351 -23.40 0.25 0.12
N LYS A 352 -24.10 1.38 -0.06
CA LYS A 352 -25.50 1.53 0.35
C LYS A 352 -26.42 0.54 -0.36
N ASP A 353 -26.22 0.30 -1.67
CA ASP A 353 -27.00 -0.69 -2.41
C ASP A 353 -26.81 -2.10 -1.89
N CYS A 354 -25.56 -2.49 -1.55
CA CYS A 354 -25.27 -3.81 -0.98
C CYS A 354 -26.00 -4.02 0.35
N ILE A 355 -25.96 -3.03 1.24
CA ILE A 355 -26.67 -3.06 2.52
C ILE A 355 -28.18 -3.11 2.31
N ARG A 356 -28.72 -2.28 1.42
CA ARG A 356 -30.15 -2.25 1.10
C ARG A 356 -30.65 -3.64 0.67
N HIS A 357 -30.01 -4.25 -0.31
CA HIS A 357 -30.47 -5.55 -0.81
C HIS A 357 -30.37 -6.66 0.23
N PHE A 358 -29.40 -6.62 1.11
CA PHE A 358 -29.29 -7.55 2.23
C PHE A 358 -30.43 -7.31 3.24
N VAL A 359 -30.68 -6.06 3.63
CA VAL A 359 -31.73 -5.71 4.61
C VAL A 359 -33.13 -6.04 4.06
N ASP A 360 -33.39 -5.70 2.80
CA ASP A 360 -34.67 -6.04 2.11
C ASP A 360 -34.87 -7.57 2.09
N HIS A 361 -33.84 -8.33 1.76
CA HIS A 361 -33.88 -9.79 1.80
C HIS A 361 -34.15 -10.33 3.20
N ARG A 362 -33.47 -9.78 4.22
CA ARG A 362 -33.74 -10.19 5.62
C ARG A 362 -35.16 -9.88 6.05
N HIS A 363 -35.72 -8.75 5.63
CA HIS A 363 -37.11 -8.39 5.89
C HIS A 363 -38.06 -9.46 5.32
N ASP A 364 -37.85 -9.83 4.05
CA ASP A 364 -38.67 -10.87 3.41
C ASP A 364 -38.55 -12.24 4.11
N VAL A 365 -37.35 -12.61 4.52
CA VAL A 365 -37.08 -13.85 5.26
C VAL A 365 -37.83 -13.85 6.61
N VAL A 366 -37.76 -12.74 7.36
CA VAL A 366 -38.47 -12.62 8.65
C VAL A 366 -39.97 -12.70 8.48
N ILE A 367 -40.54 -12.02 7.48
CA ILE A 367 -41.95 -12.10 7.19
C ILE A 367 -42.36 -13.53 6.84
N ARG A 368 -41.70 -14.20 5.89
CA ARG A 368 -42.02 -15.56 5.46
C ARG A 368 -41.89 -16.56 6.61
N ARG A 369 -40.85 -16.46 7.41
CA ARG A 369 -40.66 -17.27 8.61
C ARG A 369 -41.80 -17.07 9.58
N THR A 370 -42.19 -15.82 9.87
CA THR A 370 -43.25 -15.50 10.79
C THR A 370 -44.58 -16.01 10.28
N GLN A 371 -44.86 -15.91 8.99
CA GLN A 371 -46.03 -16.49 8.36
C GLN A 371 -46.07 -18.02 8.49
N TYR A 372 -44.92 -18.68 8.28
CA TYR A 372 -44.81 -20.14 8.47
C TYR A 372 -45.06 -20.53 9.94
N ASP A 373 -44.39 -19.83 10.87
CA ASP A 373 -44.55 -20.10 12.33
C ASP A 373 -45.97 -19.79 12.79
N LEU A 374 -46.63 -18.72 12.30
CA LEU A 374 -48.01 -18.41 12.56
C LEU A 374 -48.95 -19.53 12.08
N ARG A 375 -48.81 -19.97 10.83
CA ARG A 375 -49.58 -21.06 10.26
C ARG A 375 -49.42 -22.33 11.11
N LYS A 376 -48.21 -22.69 11.48
CA LYS A 376 -47.93 -23.86 12.34
C LYS A 376 -48.49 -23.70 13.75
N ALA A 377 -48.42 -22.53 14.34
CA ALA A 377 -48.99 -22.23 15.63
C ALA A 377 -50.55 -22.33 15.57
N GLN A 378 -51.17 -21.78 14.55
CA GLN A 378 -52.64 -21.88 14.32
C GLN A 378 -53.05 -23.33 14.10
N GLU A 379 -52.32 -24.11 13.27
CA GLU A 379 -52.58 -25.55 13.08
C GLU A 379 -52.48 -26.30 14.42
N ARG A 380 -51.51 -25.99 15.27
CA ARG A 380 -51.34 -26.61 16.59
C ARG A 380 -52.43 -26.16 17.58
N ALA A 381 -52.74 -24.86 17.63
CA ALA A 381 -53.81 -24.32 18.48
C ALA A 381 -55.16 -24.96 18.17
N HIS A 382 -55.48 -25.11 16.88
CA HIS A 382 -56.69 -25.76 16.40
C HIS A 382 -56.81 -27.22 16.86
N ILE A 383 -55.68 -27.98 16.83
CA ILE A 383 -55.64 -29.36 17.38
C ILE A 383 -55.85 -29.35 18.90
N LEU A 384 -55.17 -28.44 19.63
CA LEU A 384 -55.27 -28.34 21.09
C LEU A 384 -56.70 -27.95 21.53
N GLU A 385 -57.35 -27.07 20.80
CA GLU A 385 -58.75 -26.70 21.07
C GLU A 385 -59.65 -27.95 21.01
N GLY A 386 -59.50 -28.80 19.99
CA GLY A 386 -60.19 -30.08 19.94
C GLY A 386 -59.87 -31.01 21.09
N LEU A 387 -58.56 -31.07 21.48
CA LEU A 387 -58.12 -31.91 22.61
C LEU A 387 -58.66 -31.41 23.95
N ILE A 388 -58.78 -30.11 24.17
CA ILE A 388 -59.33 -29.49 25.37
C ILE A 388 -60.81 -29.83 25.47
N ILE A 389 -61.59 -29.65 24.36
CA ILE A 389 -62.99 -30.04 24.31
C ILE A 389 -63.20 -31.52 24.67
N ALA A 390 -62.30 -32.39 24.17
CA ALA A 390 -62.33 -33.82 24.47
C ALA A 390 -61.93 -34.11 25.95
N SER A 391 -61.00 -33.40 26.50
CA SER A 391 -60.56 -33.50 27.89
C SER A 391 -61.61 -33.08 28.91
N ASP A 392 -62.30 -32.00 28.59
CA ASP A 392 -63.38 -31.49 29.43
C ASP A 392 -64.62 -32.40 29.39
N ASN A 393 -64.76 -33.21 28.34
CA ASN A 393 -65.89 -34.14 28.18
C ASN A 393 -65.45 -35.60 28.07
N ILE A 394 -64.47 -36.00 28.86
CA ILE A 394 -63.70 -37.25 28.70
C ILE A 394 -64.58 -38.51 28.78
N ASP A 395 -65.51 -38.56 29.72
CA ASP A 395 -66.40 -39.73 29.90
C ASP A 395 -67.29 -39.98 28.68
N GLU A 396 -67.76 -38.91 28.04
CA GLU A 396 -68.60 -38.97 26.87
C GLU A 396 -67.73 -39.34 25.64
N VAL A 397 -66.56 -38.78 25.48
CA VAL A 397 -65.63 -39.10 24.40
C VAL A 397 -65.20 -40.59 24.46
N VAL A 398 -64.84 -41.12 25.66
CA VAL A 398 -64.48 -42.53 25.85
C VAL A 398 -65.66 -43.42 25.54
N ARG A 399 -66.86 -43.07 25.94
CA ARG A 399 -68.11 -43.81 25.64
C ARG A 399 -68.35 -43.87 24.11
N LEU A 400 -68.23 -42.78 23.38
CA LEU A 400 -68.44 -42.70 21.92
C LEU A 400 -67.40 -43.52 21.17
N ILE A 401 -66.11 -43.42 21.57
CA ILE A 401 -65.01 -44.20 20.93
C ILE A 401 -65.25 -45.70 21.17
N ARG A 402 -65.64 -46.12 22.38
CA ARG A 402 -65.94 -47.54 22.68
C ARG A 402 -67.15 -48.09 21.94
N ALA A 403 -68.16 -47.27 21.71
CA ALA A 403 -69.39 -47.65 20.97
C ALA A 403 -69.15 -47.71 19.46
N SER A 404 -68.11 -47.16 18.93
CA SER A 404 -67.79 -47.10 17.49
C SER A 404 -67.17 -48.42 16.98
N LYS A 405 -67.57 -48.87 15.79
CA LYS A 405 -67.10 -50.12 15.21
C LYS A 405 -65.68 -50.06 14.63
N ASN A 406 -65.23 -48.90 14.23
CA ASN A 406 -63.90 -48.66 13.66
C ASN A 406 -63.47 -47.20 13.92
N PRO A 407 -62.21 -46.84 13.79
CA PRO A 407 -61.72 -45.49 14.04
C PRO A 407 -62.43 -44.42 13.23
N GLN A 408 -62.77 -44.70 11.95
CA GLN A 408 -63.50 -43.74 11.10
C GLN A 408 -64.90 -43.41 11.63
N ALA A 409 -65.65 -44.43 12.12
CA ALA A 409 -66.94 -44.21 12.75
C ALA A 409 -66.85 -43.44 14.07
N ALA A 410 -65.75 -43.59 14.80
CA ALA A 410 -65.48 -42.79 15.99
C ALA A 410 -65.20 -41.31 15.64
N ILE A 411 -64.45 -41.06 14.58
CA ILE A 411 -64.21 -39.70 14.06
C ILE A 411 -65.53 -39.00 13.70
N GLU A 412 -66.39 -39.67 12.93
CA GLU A 412 -67.71 -39.15 12.54
C GLU A 412 -68.60 -38.87 13.73
N ALA A 413 -68.63 -39.76 14.72
CA ALA A 413 -69.44 -39.61 15.90
C ALA A 413 -68.98 -38.39 16.74
N LEU A 414 -67.66 -38.21 16.89
CA LEU A 414 -67.09 -37.07 17.59
C LEU A 414 -67.37 -35.74 16.86
N LYS A 415 -67.27 -35.73 15.54
CA LYS A 415 -67.61 -34.57 14.68
C LYS A 415 -69.08 -34.14 14.86
N GLN A 416 -69.94 -35.08 14.79
CA GLN A 416 -71.41 -34.82 14.93
C GLN A 416 -71.75 -34.32 16.34
N ARG A 417 -71.11 -34.84 17.37
CA ARG A 417 -71.47 -34.54 18.77
C ARG A 417 -70.88 -33.22 19.29
N PHE A 418 -69.60 -32.96 18.96
CA PHE A 418 -68.86 -31.81 19.49
C PHE A 418 -68.62 -30.68 18.47
N GLY A 419 -69.06 -30.86 17.19
CA GLY A 419 -68.82 -29.85 16.14
C GLY A 419 -67.37 -29.79 15.66
N LEU A 420 -66.56 -30.86 15.89
CA LEU A 420 -65.18 -30.93 15.52
C LEU A 420 -64.98 -31.18 14.04
N ASP A 421 -63.79 -30.78 13.52
CA ASP A 421 -63.38 -31.15 12.15
C ASP A 421 -62.67 -32.52 12.09
N ASP A 422 -62.25 -32.92 10.88
CA ASP A 422 -61.56 -34.22 10.67
C ASP A 422 -60.20 -34.28 11.38
N VAL A 423 -59.45 -33.15 11.43
CA VAL A 423 -58.11 -33.06 12.05
C VAL A 423 -58.24 -33.18 13.55
N GLN A 424 -59.17 -32.45 14.17
CA GLN A 424 -59.42 -32.46 15.61
C GLN A 424 -59.94 -33.82 16.08
N ALA A 425 -60.94 -34.36 15.37
CA ALA A 425 -61.53 -35.66 15.72
C ALA A 425 -60.51 -36.81 15.57
N LYS A 426 -59.64 -36.77 14.55
CA LYS A 426 -58.54 -37.72 14.37
C LYS A 426 -57.51 -37.61 15.51
N ALA A 427 -57.09 -36.39 15.90
CA ALA A 427 -56.15 -36.19 17.01
C ALA A 427 -56.70 -36.73 18.32
N ILE A 428 -58.02 -36.65 18.55
CA ILE A 428 -58.68 -37.20 19.73
C ILE A 428 -58.62 -38.73 19.73
N VAL A 429 -58.93 -39.35 18.59
CA VAL A 429 -58.91 -40.83 18.45
C VAL A 429 -57.50 -41.40 18.58
N ASP A 430 -56.49 -40.66 18.10
CA ASP A 430 -55.05 -41.03 18.18
C ASP A 430 -54.47 -40.69 19.58
N MET A 431 -55.21 -40.10 20.52
CA MET A 431 -54.77 -39.67 21.82
C MET A 431 -54.38 -40.90 22.69
N ARG A 432 -53.26 -40.82 23.36
CA ARG A 432 -52.83 -41.85 24.32
C ARG A 432 -53.56 -41.71 25.66
N LEU A 433 -53.95 -42.88 26.23
CA LEU A 433 -54.68 -42.91 27.54
C LEU A 433 -53.92 -42.19 28.66
N ALA A 434 -52.62 -42.12 28.64
CA ALA A 434 -51.84 -41.38 29.60
C ALA A 434 -52.07 -39.86 29.54
N GLN A 435 -52.56 -39.31 28.44
CA GLN A 435 -52.86 -37.91 28.26
C GLN A 435 -54.21 -37.47 28.87
N LEU A 436 -54.97 -38.43 29.39
CA LEU A 436 -56.25 -38.22 30.05
C LEU A 436 -56.17 -37.92 31.57
N THR A 437 -54.94 -37.77 32.12
CA THR A 437 -54.80 -37.44 33.55
C THR A 437 -54.93 -35.96 33.83
N ASN A 438 -55.41 -35.56 35.02
CA ASN A 438 -55.57 -34.14 35.38
C ASN A 438 -54.32 -33.28 35.19
N ILE A 439 -53.15 -33.84 35.48
CA ILE A 439 -51.88 -33.16 35.28
C ILE A 439 -51.61 -32.85 33.80
N GLN A 440 -52.11 -33.70 32.93
CA GLN A 440 -51.98 -33.46 31.46
C GLN A 440 -53.01 -32.47 30.93
N GLN A 441 -54.20 -32.37 31.56
CA GLN A 441 -55.16 -31.35 31.22
C GLN A 441 -54.67 -29.94 31.50
N GLU A 442 -54.10 -29.69 32.69
CA GLU A 442 -53.46 -28.42 33.01
C GLU A 442 -52.37 -28.05 32.00
N LYS A 443 -51.52 -29.02 31.59
CA LYS A 443 -50.48 -28.79 30.59
C LYS A 443 -51.04 -28.47 29.18
N LEU A 444 -52.16 -29.07 28.77
CA LEU A 444 -52.81 -28.73 27.50
C LEU A 444 -53.34 -27.28 27.51
N HIS A 445 -53.93 -26.82 28.60
CA HIS A 445 -54.35 -25.43 28.75
C HIS A 445 -53.14 -24.48 28.78
N GLU A 446 -52.09 -24.77 29.51
CA GLU A 446 -50.86 -23.99 29.52
C GLU A 446 -50.23 -23.90 28.11
N GLU A 447 -50.12 -25.02 27.40
CA GLU A 447 -49.62 -25.07 26.02
C GLU A 447 -50.50 -24.23 25.08
N TYR A 448 -51.85 -24.33 25.18
CA TYR A 448 -52.77 -23.54 24.40
C TYR A 448 -52.61 -22.04 24.64
N GLU A 449 -52.55 -21.60 25.89
CA GLU A 449 -52.34 -20.20 26.25
C GLU A 449 -50.97 -19.67 25.75
N GLU A 450 -49.93 -20.50 25.79
CA GLU A 450 -48.63 -20.14 25.27
C GLU A 450 -48.67 -19.96 23.75
N ILE A 451 -49.35 -20.88 23.05
CA ILE A 451 -49.47 -20.80 21.60
C ILE A 451 -50.34 -19.60 21.19
N GLU A 452 -51.40 -19.30 21.86
CA GLU A 452 -52.22 -18.11 21.60
C GLU A 452 -51.41 -16.81 21.80
N ARG A 453 -50.57 -16.72 22.84
CA ARG A 453 -49.64 -15.61 23.00
C ARG A 453 -48.66 -15.50 21.84
N ARG A 454 -48.16 -16.66 21.34
CA ARG A 454 -47.26 -16.69 20.18
C ARG A 454 -47.97 -16.28 18.90
N ILE A 455 -49.21 -16.73 18.68
CA ILE A 455 -50.04 -16.33 17.55
C ILE A 455 -50.22 -14.80 17.55
N ALA A 456 -50.64 -14.22 18.67
CA ALA A 456 -50.81 -12.78 18.80
C ALA A 456 -49.52 -12.01 18.53
N TYR A 457 -48.39 -12.53 18.99
CA TYR A 457 -47.08 -11.93 18.74
C TYR A 457 -46.70 -12.01 17.24
N TYR A 458 -46.94 -13.14 16.56
CA TYR A 458 -46.64 -13.27 15.14
C TYR A 458 -47.56 -12.38 14.29
N GLU A 459 -48.84 -12.26 14.62
CA GLU A 459 -49.76 -11.35 13.96
C GLU A 459 -49.36 -9.89 14.14
N GLN A 460 -48.84 -9.55 15.32
CA GLN A 460 -48.29 -8.22 15.60
C GLN A 460 -47.07 -7.93 14.73
N ILE A 461 -46.12 -8.87 14.60
CA ILE A 461 -44.92 -8.70 13.71
C ILE A 461 -45.37 -8.50 12.25
N LEU A 462 -46.39 -9.21 11.78
CA LEU A 462 -46.87 -9.14 10.39
C LEU A 462 -47.65 -7.86 10.12
N SER A 463 -48.26 -7.24 11.12
CA SER A 463 -49.07 -6.02 10.99
C SER A 463 -48.25 -4.74 11.26
N ASP A 464 -47.17 -4.83 12.02
CA ASP A 464 -46.34 -3.70 12.45
C ASP A 464 -44.92 -3.82 11.90
N ASP A 465 -44.64 -3.02 10.87
CA ASP A 465 -43.30 -2.98 10.23
C ASP A 465 -42.18 -2.51 11.18
N GLU A 466 -42.47 -1.64 12.15
CA GLU A 466 -41.53 -1.18 13.15
C GLU A 466 -41.11 -2.33 14.07
N LEU A 467 -42.05 -3.17 14.49
CA LEU A 467 -41.74 -4.35 15.28
C LEU A 467 -40.94 -5.37 14.45
N CYS A 468 -41.25 -5.56 13.16
CA CYS A 468 -40.49 -6.41 12.27
C CYS A 468 -39.01 -5.95 12.16
N ARG A 469 -38.80 -4.65 11.97
CA ARG A 469 -37.45 -4.04 11.95
C ARG A 469 -36.72 -4.23 13.27
N LYS A 470 -37.43 -4.15 14.40
CA LYS A 470 -36.84 -4.41 15.72
C LYS A 470 -36.38 -5.86 15.84
N VAL A 471 -37.19 -6.83 15.42
CA VAL A 471 -36.79 -8.26 15.41
C VAL A 471 -35.55 -8.48 14.54
N MET A 472 -35.50 -7.85 13.35
CA MET A 472 -34.33 -7.92 12.49
C MET A 472 -33.07 -7.37 13.17
N LYS A 473 -33.17 -6.23 13.86
CA LYS A 473 -32.04 -5.63 14.59
C LYS A 473 -31.56 -6.53 15.72
N ASP A 474 -32.47 -7.09 16.49
CA ASP A 474 -32.14 -7.97 17.61
C ASP A 474 -31.41 -9.24 17.12
N GLU A 475 -31.83 -9.82 15.98
CA GLU A 475 -31.14 -10.95 15.35
C GLU A 475 -29.75 -10.58 14.81
N LEU A 476 -29.58 -9.39 14.23
CA LEU A 476 -28.28 -8.90 13.76
C LEU A 476 -27.33 -8.66 14.95
N ILE A 477 -27.82 -8.15 16.06
CA ILE A 477 -27.04 -7.96 17.29
C ILE A 477 -26.59 -9.32 17.83
N GLU A 478 -27.48 -10.33 17.89
CA GLU A 478 -27.11 -11.70 18.28
C GLU A 478 -25.96 -12.25 17.42
N VAL A 479 -26.07 -12.08 16.11
CA VAL A 479 -25.02 -12.51 15.16
C VAL A 479 -23.70 -11.77 15.39
N LYS A 480 -23.77 -10.45 15.64
CA LYS A 480 -22.60 -9.62 15.95
C LYS A 480 -21.88 -10.06 17.22
N GLU A 481 -22.63 -10.38 18.26
CA GLU A 481 -22.08 -10.83 19.55
C GLU A 481 -21.49 -12.24 19.45
N LYS A 482 -22.16 -13.13 18.74
CA LYS A 482 -21.77 -14.54 18.63
C LYS A 482 -20.58 -14.79 17.71
N TYR A 483 -20.48 -14.08 16.59
CA TYR A 483 -19.50 -14.35 15.54
C TYR A 483 -18.53 -13.20 15.25
N GLY A 484 -18.79 -12.00 15.80
CA GLY A 484 -17.99 -10.82 15.55
C GLY A 484 -16.63 -10.86 16.26
N ASP A 485 -15.58 -10.56 15.51
CA ASP A 485 -14.20 -10.42 15.99
C ASP A 485 -13.65 -9.01 15.75
N GLU A 486 -12.42 -8.76 16.20
CA GLU A 486 -11.74 -7.49 15.96
C GLU A 486 -11.25 -7.39 14.51
N ARG A 487 -11.07 -6.14 14.06
CA ARG A 487 -10.50 -5.83 12.75
C ARG A 487 -9.05 -6.34 12.68
N ARG A 488 -8.70 -7.00 11.56
CA ARG A 488 -7.34 -7.50 11.29
C ARG A 488 -6.51 -6.49 10.52
N THR A 489 -7.10 -5.83 9.51
CA THR A 489 -6.41 -4.88 8.65
C THR A 489 -6.39 -3.50 9.28
N GLU A 490 -5.21 -2.92 9.49
CA GLU A 490 -5.04 -1.58 10.02
C GLU A 490 -5.18 -0.51 8.92
N ILE A 491 -5.69 0.67 9.27
CA ILE A 491 -5.92 1.78 8.34
C ILE A 491 -4.92 2.89 8.62
N LEU A 492 -4.05 3.19 7.66
CA LEU A 492 -3.11 4.30 7.72
C LEU A 492 -3.63 5.46 6.88
N LEU A 493 -4.02 6.55 7.56
CA LEU A 493 -4.67 7.72 6.94
C LEU A 493 -3.71 8.56 6.10
N SER A 494 -2.39 8.43 6.27
CA SER A 494 -1.41 9.15 5.47
C SER A 494 -1.52 8.72 4.01
N SER A 495 -1.88 9.67 3.16
CA SER A 495 -1.80 9.52 1.71
C SER A 495 -0.32 9.40 1.35
N THR A 496 0.09 8.24 1.02
CA THR A 496 1.49 8.00 0.73
C THR A 496 1.75 7.93 -0.75
N GLU A 497 2.17 9.02 -1.27
CA GLU A 497 3.46 8.96 -1.94
C GLU A 497 4.51 9.14 -0.84
N PHE A 498 5.24 8.10 -0.46
CA PHE A 498 6.45 8.22 0.34
C PHE A 498 7.34 9.19 -0.41
N ASN A 499 7.62 10.31 0.22
CA ASN A 499 8.69 11.15 -0.28
C ASN A 499 9.99 10.39 0.07
N PRO A 500 10.77 9.93 -0.91
CA PRO A 500 12.05 9.25 -0.61
C PRO A 500 12.95 10.07 0.32
N GLU A 501 12.72 11.37 0.39
CA GLU A 501 13.42 12.31 1.27
C GLU A 501 13.18 12.01 2.76
N ASP A 502 12.01 11.46 3.12
CA ASP A 502 11.67 11.14 4.51
C ASP A 502 12.51 9.99 5.11
N PHE A 503 13.27 9.27 4.27
CA PHE A 503 14.09 8.12 4.66
C PHE A 503 15.60 8.38 4.64
N TYR A 504 16.00 9.57 4.26
CA TYR A 504 17.39 10.02 4.34
C TYR A 504 17.45 11.16 5.34
N ALA A 505 18.31 11.04 6.35
CA ALA A 505 18.69 12.20 7.11
C ALA A 505 19.25 13.23 6.12
N ASP A 506 18.97 14.53 6.33
CA ASP A 506 19.46 15.60 5.45
C ASP A 506 20.94 15.92 5.75
N ASP A 507 21.77 14.86 5.76
CA ASP A 507 23.19 14.94 6.06
C ASP A 507 23.95 15.74 5.00
N GLU A 508 25.00 16.41 5.44
CA GLU A 508 25.90 17.14 4.58
C GLU A 508 26.89 16.21 3.90
N VAL A 509 27.00 16.34 2.58
CA VAL A 509 27.87 15.50 1.76
C VAL A 509 28.70 16.34 0.79
N VAL A 510 29.86 15.80 0.47
CA VAL A 510 30.75 16.30 -0.58
C VAL A 510 30.59 15.44 -1.81
N ILE A 511 30.21 16.05 -2.92
CA ILE A 511 30.07 15.41 -4.22
C ILE A 511 31.34 15.67 -5.02
N THR A 512 31.99 14.62 -5.52
CA THR A 512 33.17 14.73 -6.38
C THR A 512 32.88 14.17 -7.75
N ILE A 513 33.29 14.90 -8.79
CA ILE A 513 33.18 14.48 -10.19
C ILE A 513 34.57 14.48 -10.78
N SER A 514 35.00 13.36 -11.35
CA SER A 514 36.28 13.26 -12.03
C SER A 514 36.20 13.72 -13.49
N HIS A 515 37.36 14.00 -14.10
CA HIS A 515 37.46 14.38 -15.50
C HIS A 515 36.88 13.35 -16.47
N LEU A 516 36.98 12.07 -16.15
CA LEU A 516 36.35 10.99 -16.94
C LEU A 516 34.87 10.75 -16.57
N GLY A 517 34.25 11.61 -15.75
CA GLY A 517 32.82 11.56 -15.42
C GLY A 517 32.46 10.52 -14.36
N TYR A 518 33.37 10.12 -13.48
CA TYR A 518 33.00 9.32 -12.29
C TYR A 518 32.50 10.25 -11.19
N ILE A 519 31.37 9.91 -10.63
CA ILE A 519 30.72 10.68 -9.57
C ILE A 519 30.54 9.83 -8.30
N LYS A 520 30.73 10.46 -7.14
CA LYS A 520 30.38 9.89 -5.82
C LYS A 520 29.99 10.99 -4.86
N ARG A 521 29.27 10.62 -3.81
CA ARG A 521 29.09 11.42 -2.60
C ARG A 521 29.87 10.79 -1.45
N THR A 522 30.41 11.64 -0.58
CA THR A 522 31.12 11.25 0.63
C THR A 522 30.63 12.12 1.78
N PRO A 523 30.32 11.56 2.98
CA PRO A 523 29.92 12.35 4.13
C PRO A 523 30.93 13.43 4.47
N LEU A 524 30.48 14.64 4.84
CA LEU A 524 31.37 15.78 5.11
C LEU A 524 32.29 15.52 6.31
N ASN A 525 31.85 14.73 7.29
CA ASN A 525 32.62 14.36 8.48
C ASN A 525 33.92 13.57 8.18
N GLU A 526 34.06 12.95 6.99
CA GLU A 526 35.31 12.33 6.55
C GLU A 526 36.42 13.36 6.24
N PHE A 527 36.10 14.65 6.14
CA PHE A 527 37.02 15.73 5.80
C PHE A 527 37.24 16.66 6.98
N ARG A 528 38.29 16.42 7.79
CA ARG A 528 38.63 17.26 8.95
C ARG A 528 39.34 18.55 8.54
N ALA A 529 39.10 19.65 9.26
CA ALA A 529 39.79 20.91 9.05
C ALA A 529 41.28 20.83 9.37
N GLN A 530 42.11 21.55 8.61
CA GLN A 530 43.57 21.64 8.79
C GLN A 530 44.02 23.09 8.80
N GLY A 531 45.12 23.37 9.47
CA GLY A 531 45.73 24.70 9.47
C GLY A 531 46.24 25.13 8.10
N ARG A 532 46.27 26.43 7.84
CA ARG A 532 46.81 27.05 6.61
C ARG A 532 48.21 26.56 6.28
N GLY A 533 48.48 26.17 5.02
CA GLY A 533 49.81 25.69 4.58
C GLY A 533 50.06 24.21 4.85
N GLY A 534 49.05 23.44 5.27
CA GLY A 534 49.09 21.99 5.46
C GLY A 534 49.32 21.23 4.15
N VAL A 535 49.67 19.95 4.28
CA VAL A 535 50.02 19.07 3.13
C VAL A 535 48.77 18.43 2.51
N GLY A 536 47.61 18.50 3.21
CA GLY A 536 46.33 17.85 2.79
C GLY A 536 46.36 16.33 2.95
N SER A 537 45.21 15.73 2.73
CA SER A 537 45.02 14.28 2.75
C SER A 537 44.51 13.79 1.38
N LYS A 538 44.69 12.49 1.06
CA LYS A 538 44.26 11.92 -0.21
C LYS A 538 42.72 11.87 -0.25
N GLY A 539 42.12 12.69 -1.11
CA GLY A 539 40.64 12.86 -1.21
C GLY A 539 39.97 12.00 -2.29
N GLY A 540 40.76 11.20 -3.04
CA GLY A 540 40.21 10.32 -4.06
C GLY A 540 41.28 9.38 -4.64
N SER A 541 40.89 8.24 -5.17
CA SER A 541 41.71 7.33 -5.98
C SER A 541 41.15 7.37 -7.40
N THR A 542 41.99 7.88 -8.32
CA THR A 542 41.66 7.98 -9.74
C THR A 542 42.52 7.00 -10.56
N ARG A 543 42.17 6.74 -11.81
CA ARG A 543 43.07 6.03 -12.76
C ARG A 543 44.24 6.95 -13.12
N ASP A 544 45.32 6.38 -13.67
CA ASP A 544 46.57 7.14 -13.98
C ASP A 544 46.38 8.36 -14.92
N SER A 545 45.22 8.40 -15.64
CA SER A 545 44.87 9.49 -16.57
C SER A 545 43.66 10.32 -16.10
N ASP A 546 43.14 10.10 -14.90
CA ASP A 546 41.96 10.75 -14.37
C ASP A 546 42.27 11.62 -13.14
N PHE A 547 41.54 12.69 -12.92
CA PHE A 547 41.64 13.56 -11.75
C PHE A 547 40.29 14.13 -11.37
N ILE A 548 40.11 14.57 -10.10
CA ILE A 548 38.89 15.21 -9.67
C ILE A 548 38.85 16.62 -10.25
N GLU A 549 37.89 16.85 -11.12
CA GLU A 549 37.67 18.13 -11.82
C GLU A 549 36.74 19.06 -11.07
N TYR A 550 35.68 18.50 -10.46
CA TYR A 550 34.69 19.29 -9.72
C TYR A 550 34.45 18.72 -8.34
N ILE A 551 34.24 19.63 -7.37
CA ILE A 551 33.82 19.33 -6.02
C ILE A 551 32.65 20.26 -5.64
N TYR A 552 31.61 19.69 -5.07
CA TYR A 552 30.40 20.40 -4.65
C TYR A 552 30.00 19.96 -3.26
N HIS A 553 29.54 20.90 -2.46
CA HIS A 553 28.86 20.63 -1.20
C HIS A 553 27.35 20.62 -1.45
N ALA A 554 26.63 19.66 -0.83
CA ALA A 554 25.19 19.57 -0.90
C ALA A 554 24.66 18.79 0.32
N THR A 555 23.36 18.87 0.57
CA THR A 555 22.65 17.99 1.52
C THR A 555 21.93 16.87 0.80
N MET A 556 21.58 15.80 1.51
CA MET A 556 20.97 14.60 0.93
C MET A 556 19.66 14.87 0.20
N HIS A 557 18.87 15.85 0.67
CA HIS A 557 17.57 16.21 0.06
C HIS A 557 17.68 17.14 -1.14
N ASN A 558 18.89 17.67 -1.47
CA ASN A 558 19.05 18.53 -2.61
C ASN A 558 18.79 17.81 -3.95
N THR A 559 18.28 18.56 -4.91
CA THR A 559 18.27 18.14 -6.31
C THR A 559 19.46 18.76 -7.02
N MET A 560 20.30 17.93 -7.61
CA MET A 560 21.41 18.38 -8.45
C MET A 560 20.94 18.59 -9.88
N LEU A 561 21.20 19.78 -10.42
CA LEU A 561 21.05 20.09 -11.83
C LEU A 561 22.44 20.01 -12.46
N PHE A 562 22.59 19.14 -13.44
CA PHE A 562 23.84 18.92 -14.20
C PHE A 562 23.74 19.60 -15.55
N PHE A 563 24.66 20.49 -15.84
CA PHE A 563 24.72 21.22 -17.12
C PHE A 563 25.90 20.72 -17.93
N THR A 564 25.60 20.27 -19.14
CA THR A 564 26.61 19.67 -20.02
C THR A 564 27.29 20.70 -20.91
N ALA A 565 28.40 20.29 -21.50
CA ALA A 565 29.15 21.10 -22.46
C ALA A 565 28.30 21.52 -23.65
N LYS A 566 27.38 20.67 -24.11
CA LYS A 566 26.42 20.96 -25.18
C LYS A 566 25.22 21.82 -24.74
N GLY A 567 25.17 22.25 -23.49
CA GLY A 567 24.13 23.13 -22.98
C GLY A 567 22.82 22.44 -22.62
N ARG A 568 22.86 21.16 -22.23
CA ARG A 568 21.70 20.43 -21.71
C ARG A 568 21.70 20.43 -20.20
N CYS A 569 20.49 20.28 -19.60
CA CYS A 569 20.29 20.15 -18.17
C CYS A 569 19.66 18.80 -17.85
N TYR A 570 20.22 18.08 -16.87
CA TYR A 570 19.74 16.84 -16.30
C TYR A 570 19.55 17.00 -14.81
N TRP A 571 18.73 16.12 -14.19
CA TRP A 571 18.41 16.16 -12.76
C TRP A 571 18.74 14.84 -12.10
N LEU A 572 19.27 14.90 -10.88
CA LEU A 572 19.41 13.76 -10.02
C LEU A 572 19.28 14.20 -8.54
N LYS A 573 18.63 13.39 -7.73
CA LYS A 573 18.60 13.62 -6.29
C LYS A 573 19.95 13.24 -5.68
N VAL A 574 20.42 13.98 -4.66
CA VAL A 574 21.71 13.70 -4.01
C VAL A 574 21.72 12.31 -3.37
N TYR A 575 20.62 11.88 -2.77
CA TYR A 575 20.51 10.53 -2.20
C TYR A 575 20.60 9.39 -3.24
N ASP A 576 20.33 9.64 -4.52
CA ASP A 576 20.51 8.67 -5.61
C ASP A 576 21.96 8.56 -6.08
N LEU A 577 22.85 9.49 -5.68
CA LEU A 577 24.26 9.43 -5.99
C LEU A 577 24.94 8.27 -5.24
N PRO A 578 25.89 7.56 -5.86
CA PRO A 578 26.62 6.48 -5.19
C PRO A 578 27.41 7.00 -4.02
N GLU A 579 27.23 6.41 -2.85
CA GLU A 579 28.05 6.66 -1.68
C GLU A 579 29.39 5.98 -1.84
N GLY A 580 30.43 6.62 -1.40
CA GLY A 580 31.78 6.09 -1.47
C GLY A 580 32.69 6.74 -0.45
N ALA A 581 33.51 5.92 0.22
CA ALA A 581 34.55 6.41 1.10
C ALA A 581 35.49 7.39 0.38
N LYS A 582 36.19 8.24 1.13
CA LYS A 582 37.07 9.28 0.61
C LYS A 582 38.00 8.78 -0.52
N ASN A 583 38.46 7.55 -0.45
CA ASN A 583 39.40 6.95 -1.44
C ASN A 583 38.74 6.13 -2.53
N ALA A 584 37.39 6.00 -2.57
CA ALA A 584 36.67 5.25 -3.60
C ALA A 584 36.63 5.98 -4.95
N LYS A 585 36.53 5.22 -6.06
CA LYS A 585 36.50 5.78 -7.43
C LYS A 585 35.19 6.38 -7.86
N GLY A 586 34.06 6.02 -7.21
CA GLY A 586 32.72 6.37 -7.65
C GLY A 586 32.19 5.53 -8.82
N ARG A 587 31.06 5.95 -9.41
CA ARG A 587 30.42 5.32 -10.58
C ARG A 587 30.38 6.30 -11.75
N ALA A 588 30.41 5.79 -12.98
CA ALA A 588 30.29 6.62 -14.17
C ALA A 588 28.89 7.26 -14.23
N ILE A 589 28.83 8.57 -14.37
CA ILE A 589 27.58 9.35 -14.39
C ILE A 589 26.66 8.98 -15.56
N GLN A 590 27.22 8.49 -16.66
CA GLN A 590 26.50 7.99 -17.82
C GLN A 590 25.62 6.77 -17.49
N ASN A 591 25.92 6.03 -16.41
CA ASN A 591 25.08 4.93 -15.94
C ASN A 591 23.84 5.43 -15.14
N MET A 592 23.82 6.71 -14.79
CA MET A 592 22.77 7.32 -13.96
C MET A 592 21.95 8.34 -14.74
N LEU A 593 22.57 9.04 -15.69
CA LEU A 593 21.93 10.05 -16.53
C LEU A 593 22.11 9.66 -18.00
N ASN A 594 21.05 9.85 -18.79
CA ASN A 594 21.07 9.54 -20.22
C ASN A 594 21.78 10.66 -21.00
N ILE A 595 23.10 10.82 -20.76
CA ILE A 595 23.97 11.80 -21.39
C ILE A 595 24.58 11.18 -22.64
N ASP A 596 24.63 11.95 -23.74
CA ASP A 596 25.30 11.51 -24.99
C ASP A 596 26.78 11.16 -24.69
N PRO A 597 27.34 10.09 -25.32
CA PRO A 597 28.73 9.65 -25.05
C PRO A 597 29.79 10.70 -25.34
N ASP A 598 29.51 11.66 -26.22
CA ASP A 598 30.41 12.73 -26.66
C ASP A 598 30.13 14.08 -25.90
N ASP A 599 29.28 14.06 -24.83
CA ASP A 599 29.01 15.21 -23.98
C ASP A 599 29.61 15.03 -22.58
N SER A 600 29.94 16.10 -21.91
CA SER A 600 30.56 16.12 -20.58
C SER A 600 29.83 17.10 -19.64
N ILE A 601 29.87 16.85 -18.35
CA ILE A 601 29.33 17.76 -17.34
C ILE A 601 30.36 18.86 -17.12
N ASN A 602 29.91 20.10 -17.22
CA ASN A 602 30.75 21.28 -17.06
C ASN A 602 30.38 22.16 -15.87
N ALA A 603 29.12 22.11 -15.43
CA ALA A 603 28.67 22.84 -14.25
C ALA A 603 27.54 22.09 -13.53
N CYS A 604 27.43 22.31 -12.25
CA CYS A 604 26.35 21.75 -11.44
C CYS A 604 25.76 22.84 -10.53
N LEU A 605 24.50 22.69 -10.23
CA LEU A 605 23.79 23.55 -9.28
C LEU A 605 22.92 22.66 -8.38
N HIS A 606 23.03 22.82 -7.06
CA HIS A 606 22.16 22.12 -6.11
C HIS A 606 21.01 23.04 -5.68
N ILE A 607 19.81 22.49 -5.60
CA ILE A 607 18.58 23.20 -5.23
C ILE A 607 17.76 22.35 -4.26
N ARG A 608 17.41 22.91 -3.11
CA ARG A 608 16.60 22.25 -2.09
C ARG A 608 15.10 22.31 -2.39
N LYS A 609 14.60 23.45 -2.85
CA LYS A 609 13.16 23.75 -3.02
C LYS A 609 12.71 23.73 -4.49
N LEU A 610 13.15 22.76 -5.29
CA LEU A 610 12.77 22.68 -6.70
C LEU A 610 11.29 22.35 -6.93
N ALA A 611 10.61 21.75 -5.95
CA ALA A 611 9.17 21.44 -6.01
C ALA A 611 8.27 22.65 -5.61
N ASP A 612 8.84 23.68 -4.99
CA ASP A 612 8.12 24.87 -4.57
C ASP A 612 7.93 25.81 -5.77
N ALA A 613 6.68 26.01 -6.18
CA ALA A 613 6.35 26.82 -7.36
C ALA A 613 6.63 28.33 -7.15
N GLU A 614 6.45 28.85 -5.93
CA GLU A 614 6.69 30.25 -5.61
C GLU A 614 8.20 30.55 -5.58
N PHE A 615 8.98 29.67 -4.95
CA PHE A 615 10.42 29.72 -5.00
C PHE A 615 10.95 29.65 -6.44
N CYS A 616 10.44 28.75 -7.26
CA CYS A 616 10.87 28.61 -8.64
C CYS A 616 10.52 29.83 -9.53
N GLN A 617 9.46 30.56 -9.22
CA GLN A 617 9.09 31.77 -9.96
C GLN A 617 9.88 33.01 -9.54
N SER A 618 10.34 33.07 -8.29
CA SER A 618 11.09 34.20 -7.74
C SER A 618 12.60 34.12 -7.97
N HIS A 619 13.12 32.90 -8.34
CA HIS A 619 14.55 32.71 -8.52
C HIS A 619 14.93 32.44 -9.98
N TYR A 620 16.19 32.72 -10.30
CA TYR A 620 16.73 32.58 -11.64
C TYR A 620 18.01 31.77 -11.66
N VAL A 621 18.23 31.05 -12.75
CA VAL A 621 19.49 30.37 -13.04
C VAL A 621 20.30 31.26 -13.99
N MET A 622 21.48 31.67 -13.55
CA MET A 622 22.39 32.48 -14.35
C MET A 622 23.56 31.64 -14.83
N PHE A 623 23.79 31.65 -16.12
CA PHE A 623 24.85 30.91 -16.81
C PHE A 623 25.97 31.85 -17.20
N CYS A 624 27.22 31.37 -17.14
CA CYS A 624 28.35 32.04 -17.70
C CYS A 624 29.18 31.07 -18.57
N THR A 625 29.56 31.49 -19.76
CA THR A 625 30.37 30.67 -20.68
C THR A 625 31.83 31.11 -20.63
N LYS A 626 32.70 30.23 -21.16
CA LYS A 626 34.16 30.45 -21.26
C LYS A 626 34.50 31.77 -21.98
N GLN A 627 33.75 32.14 -23.02
CA GLN A 627 33.92 33.36 -23.80
C GLN A 627 33.25 34.60 -23.14
N GLY A 628 32.74 34.49 -21.93
CA GLY A 628 32.17 35.64 -21.19
C GLY A 628 30.75 36.01 -21.60
N ILE A 629 30.00 35.07 -22.18
CA ILE A 629 28.58 35.24 -22.44
C ILE A 629 27.81 34.82 -21.20
N ILE A 630 26.79 35.61 -20.82
CA ILE A 630 25.91 35.32 -19.67
C ILE A 630 24.46 35.22 -20.12
N LYS A 631 23.70 34.42 -19.39
CA LYS A 631 22.27 34.21 -19.61
C LYS A 631 21.52 34.06 -18.31
N LYS A 632 20.38 34.70 -18.18
CA LYS A 632 19.47 34.59 -17.02
C LYS A 632 18.19 33.89 -17.46
N THR A 633 17.79 32.81 -16.77
CA THR A 633 16.58 32.04 -17.07
C THR A 633 15.83 31.80 -15.78
N CYS A 634 14.48 31.93 -15.75
CA CYS A 634 13.68 31.64 -14.57
C CYS A 634 13.84 30.16 -14.16
N LEU A 635 13.97 29.90 -12.85
CA LEU A 635 14.16 28.56 -12.32
C LEU A 635 12.95 27.64 -12.63
N SER A 636 11.74 28.21 -12.73
CA SER A 636 10.52 27.47 -13.10
C SER A 636 10.64 26.72 -14.43
N GLU A 637 11.50 27.17 -15.35
CA GLU A 637 11.79 26.48 -16.62
C GLU A 637 12.51 25.13 -16.42
N TYR A 638 13.09 24.89 -15.23
CA TYR A 638 13.81 23.68 -14.84
C TYR A 638 13.09 22.88 -13.74
N SER A 639 11.88 23.26 -13.33
CA SER A 639 11.11 22.60 -12.24
C SER A 639 10.57 21.22 -12.63
N ARG A 640 10.54 20.86 -13.92
CA ARG A 640 10.00 19.58 -14.39
C ARG A 640 11.10 18.69 -14.97
N PRO A 641 11.65 17.74 -14.17
CA PRO A 641 12.67 16.80 -14.62
C PRO A 641 12.20 15.93 -15.81
N ARG A 642 13.14 15.68 -16.74
CA ARG A 642 12.94 14.76 -17.85
C ARG A 642 14.14 13.83 -17.99
N THR A 643 13.92 12.54 -18.22
CA THR A 643 14.96 11.52 -18.34
C THR A 643 15.99 11.81 -19.42
N ASN A 644 15.54 12.41 -20.56
CA ASN A 644 16.41 12.79 -21.67
C ASN A 644 17.00 14.19 -21.54
N GLY A 645 16.88 14.83 -20.37
CA GLY A 645 17.31 16.20 -20.17
C GLY A 645 16.52 17.24 -20.97
N VAL A 646 16.80 18.53 -20.74
CA VAL A 646 16.25 19.65 -21.52
C VAL A 646 17.37 20.55 -22.02
N ASN A 647 17.11 21.28 -23.09
CA ASN A 647 18.04 22.32 -23.55
C ASN A 647 18.06 23.47 -22.53
N ALA A 648 19.21 23.83 -22.03
CA ALA A 648 19.40 24.88 -21.03
C ALA A 648 19.95 26.19 -21.61
N ILE A 649 20.83 26.10 -22.59
CA ILE A 649 21.43 27.26 -23.27
C ILE A 649 21.91 26.82 -24.67
N ASN A 650 21.75 27.70 -25.68
CA ASN A 650 22.41 27.52 -26.94
C ASN A 650 23.83 28.07 -26.89
N ILE A 651 24.80 27.18 -27.01
CA ILE A 651 26.23 27.48 -26.92
C ILE A 651 26.74 27.78 -28.33
N ARG A 652 27.64 28.78 -28.44
CA ARG A 652 28.34 29.10 -29.72
C ARG A 652 29.43 28.08 -30.00
N GLU A 653 29.86 28.01 -31.23
CA GLU A 653 31.00 27.21 -31.69
C GLU A 653 32.24 27.58 -30.85
N ASP A 654 32.98 26.62 -30.35
CA ASP A 654 34.19 26.75 -29.48
C ASP A 654 33.95 27.42 -28.11
N ASP A 655 32.69 27.51 -27.63
CA ASP A 655 32.37 27.98 -26.28
C ASP A 655 31.83 26.84 -25.43
N LYS A 656 31.83 26.97 -24.11
CA LYS A 656 31.24 26.04 -23.16
C LYS A 656 30.77 26.74 -21.89
N VAL A 657 29.81 26.16 -21.18
CA VAL A 657 29.39 26.63 -19.87
C VAL A 657 30.51 26.40 -18.87
N VAL A 658 30.86 27.42 -18.08
CA VAL A 658 31.90 27.35 -17.03
C VAL A 658 31.30 27.44 -15.64
N SER A 659 30.29 28.28 -15.47
CA SER A 659 29.69 28.52 -14.15
C SER A 659 28.18 28.72 -14.27
N VAL A 660 27.47 28.19 -13.28
CA VAL A 660 26.02 28.36 -13.14
C VAL A 660 25.75 28.71 -11.68
N VAL A 661 24.98 29.78 -11.44
CA VAL A 661 24.60 30.20 -10.10
C VAL A 661 23.09 30.46 -10.00
N LEU A 662 22.56 30.30 -8.81
CA LEU A 662 21.17 30.68 -8.48
C LEU A 662 21.17 32.13 -8.03
N THR A 663 20.16 32.92 -8.48
CA THR A 663 19.99 34.33 -8.10
C THR A 663 18.53 34.60 -7.74
N ASN A 664 18.29 35.65 -6.94
CA ASN A 664 16.96 36.05 -6.44
C ASN A 664 16.28 37.15 -7.26
N GLY A 665 16.88 37.61 -8.34
CA GLY A 665 16.36 38.69 -9.19
C GLY A 665 16.94 40.08 -8.93
N SER A 666 17.65 40.31 -7.81
CA SER A 666 18.24 41.62 -7.41
C SER A 666 19.72 41.54 -7.05
N ASP A 667 20.33 40.38 -7.14
CA ASP A 667 21.70 40.12 -6.71
C ASP A 667 22.76 40.83 -7.56
N GLU A 668 23.97 40.94 -6.99
CA GLU A 668 25.13 41.43 -7.69
C GLU A 668 26.01 40.26 -8.19
N ILE A 669 26.43 40.37 -9.43
CA ILE A 669 27.21 39.35 -10.11
C ILE A 669 28.65 39.79 -10.28
N ILE A 670 29.58 38.92 -9.92
CA ILE A 670 31.02 39.15 -10.19
C ILE A 670 31.52 38.02 -11.10
N ILE A 671 32.11 38.34 -12.23
CA ILE A 671 32.74 37.44 -13.19
C ILE A 671 34.25 37.67 -13.19
N ALA A 672 35.02 36.60 -13.11
CA ALA A 672 36.48 36.71 -13.17
C ALA A 672 37.07 35.92 -14.35
N ASN A 673 38.13 36.47 -14.94
CA ASN A 673 38.89 35.80 -15.99
C ASN A 673 40.22 35.20 -15.45
N ARG A 674 40.85 34.36 -16.24
CA ARG A 674 42.10 33.68 -15.97
C ARG A 674 43.26 34.68 -15.73
N ASN A 675 43.23 35.81 -16.44
CA ASN A 675 44.28 36.86 -16.37
C ASN A 675 44.12 37.80 -15.16
N GLY A 676 43.36 37.42 -14.14
CA GLY A 676 43.28 38.13 -12.87
C GLY A 676 42.44 39.42 -12.91
N ARG A 677 41.45 39.51 -13.77
CA ARG A 677 40.50 40.63 -13.79
C ARG A 677 39.10 40.13 -13.39
N ALA A 678 38.33 41.01 -12.76
CA ALA A 678 36.91 40.77 -12.42
C ALA A 678 36.03 41.98 -12.71
N ILE A 679 34.76 41.70 -13.09
CA ILE A 679 33.77 42.72 -13.32
C ILE A 679 32.57 42.48 -12.39
N ARG A 680 32.10 43.54 -11.72
CA ARG A 680 30.91 43.52 -10.85
C ARG A 680 29.79 44.33 -11.52
N PHE A 681 28.58 43.78 -11.60
CA PHE A 681 27.38 44.42 -12.11
C PHE A 681 26.12 43.85 -11.46
N ASN A 682 25.01 44.64 -11.46
CA ASN A 682 23.73 44.17 -10.94
C ASN A 682 23.06 43.25 -11.99
N GLU A 683 22.46 42.12 -11.54
CA GLU A 683 21.82 41.15 -12.43
C GLU A 683 20.61 41.73 -13.19
N ASN A 684 19.98 42.79 -12.73
CA ASN A 684 18.90 43.50 -13.44
C ASN A 684 19.32 44.02 -14.81
N THR A 685 20.64 44.21 -15.04
CA THR A 685 21.16 44.55 -16.36
C THR A 685 21.05 43.38 -17.38
N VAL A 686 20.69 42.19 -16.92
CA VAL A 686 20.48 40.98 -17.73
C VAL A 686 18.99 40.62 -17.71
N ARG A 687 18.31 40.78 -18.83
CA ARG A 687 16.90 40.34 -18.94
C ARG A 687 16.77 38.81 -18.82
N ALA A 688 15.66 38.36 -18.23
CA ALA A 688 15.31 36.93 -18.28
C ALA A 688 15.04 36.47 -19.70
N MET A 689 15.57 35.29 -20.06
CA MET A 689 15.51 34.69 -21.39
C MET A 689 15.06 33.25 -21.30
N GLY A 690 14.40 32.72 -22.35
CA GLY A 690 14.01 31.32 -22.44
C GLY A 690 15.21 30.37 -22.58
N ARG A 691 15.00 29.08 -22.35
CA ARG A 691 16.06 28.03 -22.34
C ARG A 691 16.90 27.96 -23.60
N THR A 692 16.36 28.26 -24.77
CA THR A 692 17.03 28.17 -26.08
C THR A 692 17.80 29.42 -26.50
N ALA A 693 17.87 30.46 -25.62
CA ALA A 693 18.64 31.68 -25.93
C ALA A 693 20.15 31.45 -25.75
N THR A 694 20.97 32.15 -26.52
CA THR A 694 22.45 32.12 -26.43
C THR A 694 22.96 33.00 -25.29
N GLY A 695 22.27 34.06 -24.91
CA GLY A 695 22.71 35.03 -23.87
C GLY A 695 23.28 36.34 -24.44
N VAL A 696 23.87 37.12 -23.53
CA VAL A 696 24.46 38.44 -23.81
C VAL A 696 25.88 38.51 -23.25
N ARG A 697 26.69 39.47 -23.71
CA ARG A 697 28.06 39.67 -23.21
C ARG A 697 28.07 40.14 -21.77
N GLY A 698 28.71 39.35 -20.89
CA GLY A 698 28.91 39.65 -19.46
C GLY A 698 30.25 40.34 -19.19
N MET A 699 31.33 39.80 -19.74
CA MET A 699 32.69 40.32 -19.61
C MET A 699 33.36 40.37 -20.99
N LYS A 700 34.19 41.40 -21.20
CA LYS A 700 35.08 41.51 -22.39
C LYS A 700 36.44 40.91 -22.01
N LEU A 701 36.86 39.88 -22.72
CA LEU A 701 38.16 39.24 -22.62
C LEU A 701 39.21 40.02 -23.44
N ASP A 702 40.49 39.74 -23.21
CA ASP A 702 41.56 40.40 -23.97
C ASP A 702 41.71 39.73 -25.35
N GLU A 703 41.38 40.46 -26.40
CA GLU A 703 41.40 39.99 -27.78
C GLU A 703 42.80 39.67 -28.31
N GLY A 704 43.85 40.14 -27.56
CA GLY A 704 45.26 39.86 -27.88
C GLY A 704 45.83 38.58 -27.22
N ASP A 705 45.09 37.92 -26.36
CA ASP A 705 45.50 36.75 -25.61
C ASP A 705 44.47 35.61 -25.81
N ALA A 706 44.78 34.67 -26.70
CA ALA A 706 43.95 33.51 -27.00
C ALA A 706 43.77 32.56 -25.80
N THR A 707 44.54 32.73 -24.71
CA THR A 707 44.43 31.93 -23.48
C THR A 707 43.56 32.58 -22.43
N ASP A 708 43.05 33.83 -22.62
CA ASP A 708 42.17 34.50 -21.72
C ASP A 708 40.73 33.95 -21.77
N GLU A 709 40.28 33.48 -20.65
CA GLU A 709 38.96 32.83 -20.55
C GLU A 709 38.33 33.18 -19.20
N VAL A 710 36.98 33.14 -19.13
CA VAL A 710 36.28 33.23 -17.85
C VAL A 710 36.49 31.95 -17.06
N ILE A 711 36.87 32.09 -15.76
CA ILE A 711 37.10 30.98 -14.85
C ILE A 711 35.97 30.74 -13.86
N GLY A 712 35.11 31.71 -13.64
CA GLY A 712 33.99 31.56 -12.72
C GLY A 712 33.15 32.82 -12.62
N MET A 713 31.96 32.62 -12.09
CA MET A 713 30.97 33.63 -11.78
C MET A 713 30.45 33.38 -10.38
N ILE A 714 30.29 34.44 -9.59
CA ILE A 714 29.70 34.40 -8.25
C ILE A 714 28.52 35.34 -8.15
N CYS A 715 27.57 34.98 -7.31
CA CYS A 715 26.49 35.82 -6.84
C CYS A 715 26.83 36.36 -5.48
N VAL A 716 26.70 37.66 -5.23
CA VAL A 716 26.88 38.32 -3.95
C VAL A 716 25.50 38.71 -3.45
N ASN A 717 25.10 38.08 -2.36
CA ASN A 717 23.76 38.26 -1.77
C ASN A 717 23.78 39.39 -0.72
N ASP A 718 24.88 39.43 0.09
CA ASP A 718 25.08 40.42 1.15
C ASP A 718 26.49 41.02 1.06
N PRO A 719 26.65 42.19 0.39
CA PRO A 719 27.97 42.83 0.24
C PRO A 719 28.65 43.22 1.52
N GLU A 720 27.92 43.38 2.65
CA GLU A 720 28.49 43.79 3.96
C GLU A 720 29.12 42.58 4.72
N ARG A 721 28.51 41.41 4.56
CA ARG A 721 28.96 40.15 5.24
C ARG A 721 29.88 39.29 4.39
N GLU A 722 29.75 39.35 3.09
CA GLU A 722 30.51 38.53 2.18
C GLU A 722 31.81 39.17 1.75
N THR A 723 32.82 38.33 1.50
CA THR A 723 34.10 38.75 0.90
C THR A 723 34.36 37.93 -0.36
N VAL A 724 35.10 38.49 -1.29
CA VAL A 724 35.50 37.83 -2.54
C VAL A 724 36.80 37.06 -2.31
N LEU A 725 36.72 35.72 -2.26
CA LEU A 725 37.88 34.83 -2.24
C LEU A 725 38.35 34.60 -3.68
N VAL A 726 39.66 34.75 -3.88
CA VAL A 726 40.33 34.43 -5.14
C VAL A 726 41.45 33.44 -4.89
N VAL A 727 41.51 32.37 -5.65
CA VAL A 727 42.49 31.29 -5.53
C VAL A 727 43.24 31.14 -6.85
N SER A 728 44.55 31.01 -6.74
CA SER A 728 45.47 30.89 -7.87
C SER A 728 45.98 29.46 -8.07
N GLU A 729 46.41 29.15 -9.26
CA GLU A 729 46.90 27.85 -9.73
C GLU A 729 48.00 27.24 -8.85
N LYS A 730 48.92 28.05 -8.33
CA LYS A 730 50.05 27.61 -7.48
C LYS A 730 49.73 27.66 -5.97
N GLY A 731 48.47 27.68 -5.58
CA GLY A 731 48.06 27.52 -4.19
C GLY A 731 48.13 28.79 -3.36
N LYS A 732 48.22 29.97 -3.95
CA LYS A 732 48.03 31.23 -3.25
C LYS A 732 46.59 31.71 -3.35
N GLY A 733 46.06 32.36 -2.32
CA GLY A 733 44.75 32.95 -2.31
C GLY A 733 44.61 34.07 -1.28
N LYS A 734 43.54 34.78 -1.39
CA LYS A 734 43.17 35.89 -0.50
C LYS A 734 41.69 36.17 -0.51
N ARG A 735 41.22 36.89 0.50
CA ARG A 735 39.89 37.50 0.52
C ARG A 735 40.01 38.98 0.21
N SER A 736 39.03 39.59 -0.45
CA SER A 736 38.96 41.05 -0.66
C SER A 736 37.55 41.53 -0.35
N VAL A 737 37.39 42.69 0.18
CA VAL A 737 36.07 43.30 0.46
C VAL A 737 35.33 43.50 -0.87
N VAL A 738 34.03 43.23 -0.88
CA VAL A 738 33.20 43.33 -2.09
C VAL A 738 33.23 44.74 -2.66
N ASP A 739 33.32 45.77 -1.81
CA ASP A 739 33.32 47.18 -2.23
C ASP A 739 34.63 47.63 -2.93
N ASP A 740 35.68 46.87 -2.82
CA ASP A 740 36.90 47.05 -3.64
C ASP A 740 36.61 46.89 -5.13
N TYR A 741 35.50 46.19 -5.48
CA TYR A 741 35.05 45.99 -6.86
C TYR A 741 33.95 46.99 -7.19
N ARG A 742 34.24 48.01 -7.95
CA ARG A 742 33.25 49.00 -8.37
C ARG A 742 32.13 48.38 -9.20
N VAL A 743 30.89 48.72 -8.93
CA VAL A 743 29.74 48.31 -9.75
C VAL A 743 29.83 49.06 -11.11
N THR A 744 29.72 48.30 -12.20
CA THR A 744 29.78 48.78 -13.56
C THR A 744 28.71 48.17 -14.42
N ASN A 745 28.55 48.63 -15.64
CA ASN A 745 27.70 47.94 -16.63
C ASN A 745 28.39 46.66 -17.11
N ARG A 746 27.60 45.59 -17.39
CA ARG A 746 28.13 44.38 -17.98
C ARG A 746 28.87 44.59 -19.31
N GLY A 747 29.72 43.67 -19.69
CA GLY A 747 30.45 43.70 -20.99
C GLY A 747 31.72 44.53 -20.98
N GLY A 748 32.17 45.04 -19.81
CA GLY A 748 33.47 45.76 -19.63
C GLY A 748 34.64 44.76 -19.42
N LYS A 749 35.88 45.31 -19.45
CA LYS A 749 37.13 44.54 -19.16
C LYS A 749 37.33 44.25 -17.66
N GLY A 750 36.55 44.87 -16.74
CA GLY A 750 36.69 44.70 -15.32
C GLY A 750 37.93 45.36 -14.70
N VAL A 751 38.12 45.09 -13.40
CA VAL A 751 39.24 45.61 -12.59
C VAL A 751 40.18 44.47 -12.19
N LYS A 752 41.46 44.81 -11.80
CA LYS A 752 42.41 43.76 -11.39
C LYS A 752 41.98 43.10 -10.06
N THR A 753 41.88 41.80 -10.00
CA THR A 753 41.48 41.03 -8.81
C THR A 753 42.60 40.26 -8.17
N LEU A 754 43.62 39.86 -8.97
CA LEU A 754 44.85 39.25 -8.47
C LEU A 754 46.05 39.77 -9.25
N ASN A 755 47.19 39.98 -8.56
CA ASN A 755 48.45 40.26 -9.27
C ASN A 755 49.11 38.97 -9.69
N ILE A 756 49.02 38.65 -10.98
CA ILE A 756 49.59 37.43 -11.58
C ILE A 756 51.11 37.60 -11.70
N THR A 757 51.88 36.66 -11.17
CA THR A 757 53.34 36.51 -11.24
C THR A 757 53.69 35.06 -11.45
N GLU A 758 54.97 34.77 -11.72
CA GLU A 758 55.41 33.37 -11.83
C GLU A 758 55.14 32.55 -10.55
N ASP A 759 55.10 33.20 -9.36
CA ASP A 759 54.84 32.55 -8.08
C ASP A 759 53.34 32.33 -7.79
N THR A 760 52.45 33.03 -8.43
CA THR A 760 50.98 32.86 -8.26
C THR A 760 50.40 31.92 -9.28
N GLY A 761 50.88 31.95 -10.50
CA GLY A 761 50.20 31.38 -11.64
C GLY A 761 48.84 32.11 -11.90
N ASN A 762 48.04 31.60 -12.80
CA ASN A 762 46.75 32.16 -13.19
C ASN A 762 45.70 32.00 -12.09
N VAL A 763 44.59 32.74 -12.22
CA VAL A 763 43.40 32.54 -11.35
C VAL A 763 42.69 31.26 -11.75
N VAL A 764 42.32 30.43 -10.74
CA VAL A 764 41.61 29.14 -10.94
C VAL A 764 40.22 29.22 -10.39
N ALA A 765 39.96 29.91 -9.29
CA ALA A 765 38.66 29.98 -8.67
C ALA A 765 38.36 31.36 -8.08
N ILE A 766 37.10 31.75 -8.11
CA ILE A 766 36.52 32.88 -7.40
C ILE A 766 35.30 32.39 -6.64
N LYS A 767 35.15 32.81 -5.36
CA LYS A 767 34.01 32.46 -4.49
C LYS A 767 33.58 33.68 -3.66
N ALA A 768 32.28 33.83 -3.40
CA ALA A 768 31.76 34.68 -2.35
C ALA A 768 31.75 33.89 -1.05
N VAL A 769 32.35 34.40 0.04
CA VAL A 769 32.60 33.65 1.28
C VAL A 769 32.21 34.47 2.50
N THR A 770 31.71 33.79 3.54
CA THR A 770 31.50 34.30 4.88
C THR A 770 32.50 33.68 5.87
N GLU A 771 32.63 34.22 7.07
CA GLU A 771 33.55 33.67 8.11
C GLU A 771 33.02 32.38 8.75
N GLU A 772 31.73 32.08 8.56
CA GLU A 772 31.03 30.89 9.05
C GLU A 772 31.20 29.67 8.11
N GLN A 773 32.17 29.73 7.19
CA GLN A 773 32.40 28.70 6.18
C GLN A 773 33.83 28.22 6.22
N ASP A 774 34.02 26.98 5.72
CA ASP A 774 35.33 26.42 5.45
C ASP A 774 35.56 26.29 3.94
N LEU A 775 36.81 26.35 3.56
CA LEU A 775 37.28 26.22 2.18
C LEU A 775 37.85 24.85 1.95
N MET A 776 37.29 24.11 1.03
CA MET A 776 37.91 22.87 0.53
C MET A 776 38.62 23.12 -0.79
N ILE A 777 39.91 22.76 -0.85
CA ILE A 777 40.77 22.84 -2.06
C ILE A 777 41.17 21.42 -2.44
N ILE A 778 41.07 21.09 -3.73
CA ILE A 778 41.57 19.84 -4.28
C ILE A 778 42.53 20.10 -5.45
N ASN A 779 43.65 19.37 -5.49
CA ASN A 779 44.64 19.44 -6.55
C ASN A 779 44.42 18.31 -7.58
N LYS A 780 45.12 18.39 -8.71
CA LYS A 780 45.04 17.36 -9.78
C LYS A 780 45.49 15.97 -9.33
N SER A 781 46.35 15.86 -8.33
CA SER A 781 46.74 14.57 -7.74
C SER A 781 45.72 13.99 -6.76
N GLY A 782 44.57 14.64 -6.55
CA GLY A 782 43.50 14.18 -5.65
C GLY A 782 43.74 14.45 -4.18
N ILE A 783 44.67 15.35 -3.82
CA ILE A 783 44.89 15.77 -2.44
C ILE A 783 43.90 16.88 -2.09
N THR A 784 43.20 16.69 -1.01
CA THR A 784 42.19 17.63 -0.50
C THR A 784 42.67 18.24 0.82
N ILE A 785 42.49 19.54 0.98
CA ILE A 785 42.68 20.27 2.24
C ILE A 785 41.39 21.02 2.56
N ARG A 786 40.97 21.00 3.82
CA ARG A 786 39.89 21.83 4.37
C ARG A 786 40.50 22.90 5.26
N LEU A 787 40.19 24.17 5.03
CA LEU A 787 40.72 25.32 5.70
C LEU A 787 39.59 26.20 6.20
N ARG A 788 39.72 26.78 7.38
CA ARG A 788 38.77 27.82 7.85
C ARG A 788 38.94 29.09 7.01
N ILE A 789 37.81 29.68 6.59
CA ILE A 789 37.84 30.95 5.87
C ILE A 789 38.41 32.07 6.74
N SER A 790 38.16 32.04 8.06
CA SER A 790 38.79 33.00 9.02
C SER A 790 40.30 33.04 8.94
N ASP A 791 40.98 31.94 8.61
CA ASP A 791 42.43 31.85 8.47
C ASP A 791 42.95 32.53 7.18
N VAL A 792 42.07 32.83 6.22
CA VAL A 792 42.48 33.48 4.96
C VAL A 792 42.45 34.97 5.12
N ASN A 793 43.59 35.63 4.96
CA ASN A 793 43.74 37.07 5.19
C ASN A 793 42.91 37.91 4.21
N VAL A 794 42.21 38.94 4.71
CA VAL A 794 41.61 40.00 3.90
C VAL A 794 42.70 40.92 3.40
N GLN A 795 42.74 41.15 2.08
CA GLN A 795 43.77 41.95 1.41
C GLN A 795 43.13 42.74 0.25
N GLY A 796 43.72 43.83 -0.12
CA GLY A 796 43.32 44.64 -1.27
C GLY A 796 43.33 43.79 -2.57
N ARG A 797 42.37 44.08 -3.48
CA ARG A 797 42.11 43.30 -4.71
C ARG A 797 43.31 43.09 -5.63
N ALA A 798 44.31 43.99 -5.64
CA ALA A 798 45.48 43.95 -6.55
C ALA A 798 46.72 43.25 -5.97
N THR A 799 46.64 42.58 -4.80
CA THR A 799 47.73 41.86 -4.16
C THR A 799 47.93 40.43 -4.70
N GLN A 800 49.00 39.77 -4.32
CA GLN A 800 49.35 38.38 -4.76
C GLN A 800 48.69 37.29 -3.91
N GLY A 801 48.10 37.65 -2.75
CA GLY A 801 47.55 36.68 -1.78
C GLY A 801 48.65 35.98 -0.96
N THR A 802 48.19 35.08 -0.06
CA THR A 802 49.06 34.27 0.82
C THR A 802 48.93 32.80 0.45
N ARG A 803 49.84 31.95 0.89
CA ARG A 803 49.81 30.53 0.60
C ARG A 803 48.70 29.85 1.38
N LEU A 804 47.79 29.13 0.67
CA LEU A 804 46.70 28.34 1.23
C LEU A 804 47.09 26.86 1.38
N ILE A 805 47.79 26.32 0.38
CA ILE A 805 48.24 24.92 0.33
C ILE A 805 49.71 24.87 -0.17
N ASP A 806 50.52 23.94 0.33
CA ASP A 806 51.90 23.75 -0.17
C ASP A 806 51.97 22.75 -1.33
N LEU A 807 52.05 23.27 -2.55
CA LEU A 807 52.17 22.50 -3.79
C LEU A 807 53.62 22.37 -4.28
N LYS A 808 54.59 23.09 -3.72
CA LYS A 808 55.98 23.17 -4.22
C LYS A 808 56.73 21.83 -4.20
N LYS A 809 56.44 20.99 -3.22
CA LYS A 809 57.10 19.68 -3.05
C LYS A 809 56.68 18.65 -4.11
N ARG A 810 55.58 18.87 -4.85
CA ARG A 810 55.02 17.88 -5.82
C ARG A 810 54.80 18.43 -7.21
N ASN A 811 55.14 19.68 -7.48
CA ASN A 811 54.91 20.39 -8.74
C ASN A 811 53.48 20.23 -9.27
N ASP A 812 52.51 20.35 -8.39
CA ASP A 812 51.10 20.15 -8.65
C ASP A 812 50.34 21.49 -8.75
N VAL A 813 49.09 21.44 -9.27
CA VAL A 813 48.24 22.61 -9.43
C VAL A 813 46.85 22.37 -8.86
N ILE A 814 46.19 23.44 -8.43
CA ILE A 814 44.79 23.35 -7.92
C ILE A 814 43.87 23.00 -9.09
N SER A 815 42.97 22.04 -8.83
CA SER A 815 41.94 21.60 -9.78
C SER A 815 40.58 22.27 -9.49
N SER A 816 40.10 22.21 -8.24
CA SER A 816 38.78 22.73 -7.86
C SER A 816 38.73 23.26 -6.44
N VAL A 817 37.75 24.09 -6.16
CA VAL A 817 37.56 24.74 -4.84
C VAL A 817 36.06 24.76 -4.54
N CYS A 818 35.70 24.34 -3.32
CA CYS A 818 34.31 24.31 -2.80
C CYS A 818 34.25 25.00 -1.42
N LEU A 819 33.06 25.52 -1.10
CA LEU A 819 32.72 26.00 0.23
C LEU A 819 31.90 24.96 0.97
N VAL A 820 32.12 24.78 2.24
CA VAL A 820 31.37 23.91 3.13
C VAL A 820 31.10 24.68 4.44
N PRO A 821 30.08 24.32 5.24
CA PRO A 821 29.89 24.89 6.57
C PRO A 821 31.15 24.72 7.45
N ALA A 822 31.36 25.63 8.37
CA ALA A 822 32.45 25.48 9.33
C ALA A 822 32.25 24.27 10.23
N GLU A 823 33.36 23.64 10.63
CA GLU A 823 33.33 22.54 11.59
C GLU A 823 32.99 23.12 12.98
N GLU A 824 31.88 22.67 13.61
CA GLU A 824 31.54 23.03 14.97
C GLU A 824 32.64 22.53 15.92
N GLU A 825 33.15 23.39 16.77
CA GLU A 825 34.06 22.98 17.84
C GLU A 825 33.21 22.25 18.88
N GLU A 826 33.40 20.94 19.05
CA GLU A 826 32.96 20.24 20.25
C GLU A 826 33.71 20.90 21.44
N GLU A 827 32.99 21.65 22.28
CA GLU A 827 33.54 22.12 23.57
C GLU A 827 33.93 20.86 24.33
N GLU A 828 35.24 20.62 24.47
CA GLU A 828 35.77 19.64 25.40
C GLU A 828 35.25 20.01 26.82
N VAL A 829 34.22 19.26 27.28
CA VAL A 829 33.81 19.30 28.69
C VAL A 829 35.02 18.83 29.51
N PRO A 830 35.59 19.66 30.36
CA PRO A 830 36.74 19.23 31.15
C PRO A 830 36.33 18.04 32.04
N GLU A 831 37.01 16.91 31.87
CA GLU A 831 36.89 15.76 32.76
C GLU A 831 37.07 16.21 34.20
N ALA A 832 35.99 16.22 34.95
CA ALA A 832 36.04 16.43 36.40
C ALA A 832 36.77 15.23 37.01
N ASN A 833 37.96 15.51 37.55
CA ASN A 833 38.72 14.61 38.44
C ASN A 833 37.83 13.97 39.47
N THR A 834 37.41 12.73 39.26
CA THR A 834 36.85 11.89 40.32
C THR A 834 38.02 11.30 41.11
N ALA A 835 38.19 11.86 42.29
CA ALA A 835 39.06 11.32 43.34
C ALA A 835 38.60 9.90 43.72
N GLU A 836 39.59 9.04 43.86
CA GLU A 836 39.47 7.68 44.40
C GLU A 836 38.72 7.66 45.74
N ALA A 837 37.72 6.80 45.86
CA ALA A 837 37.18 6.37 47.14
C ALA A 837 37.41 4.85 47.30
N PRO A 838 37.73 4.35 48.51
CA PRO A 838 38.40 3.07 48.72
C PRO A 838 37.51 1.87 48.56
N GLU A 839 38.09 0.77 48.08
CA GLU A 839 37.58 -0.58 48.02
C GLU A 839 37.08 -1.06 49.39
N THR A 840 35.83 -1.48 49.49
CA THR A 840 35.32 -2.30 50.60
C THR A 840 35.10 -3.71 50.08
N ILE A 841 35.91 -4.62 50.56
CA ILE A 841 35.84 -6.05 50.38
C ILE A 841 34.57 -6.54 51.07
N ILE A 842 33.66 -7.20 50.36
CA ILE A 842 32.60 -8.02 50.95
C ILE A 842 32.83 -9.46 50.47
N GLU A 843 33.12 -10.31 51.49
CA GLU A 843 33.30 -11.75 51.35
C GLU A 843 32.05 -12.46 50.83
N GLU A 844 32.26 -13.35 49.90
CA GLU A 844 31.30 -14.37 49.46
C GLU A 844 31.03 -15.37 50.60
N ASN A 845 29.80 -15.59 50.91
CA ASN A 845 29.33 -16.77 51.63
C ASN A 845 28.39 -17.57 50.74
N THR A 846 28.95 -18.62 50.15
CA THR A 846 28.27 -19.73 49.51
C THR A 846 27.52 -20.56 50.54
N THR A 847 26.23 -20.78 50.33
CA THR A 847 25.51 -21.96 50.83
C THR A 847 24.51 -22.44 49.80
N GLU A 848 24.86 -23.56 49.17
CA GLU A 848 23.91 -24.42 48.45
C GLU A 848 22.87 -25.04 49.41
N PRO A 849 21.66 -25.37 48.97
CA PRO A 849 20.97 -26.51 49.47
C PRO A 849 20.70 -27.59 48.41
N ASN A 850 21.14 -28.74 48.74
CA ASN A 850 20.87 -30.09 48.32
C ASN A 850 19.49 -30.35 47.76
N VAL A 851 19.51 -31.07 46.64
CA VAL A 851 18.42 -31.84 46.03
C VAL A 851 18.39 -33.23 46.69
N PRO A 852 17.22 -33.83 46.89
CA PRO A 852 17.12 -35.29 46.83
C PRO A 852 16.36 -35.78 45.61
N GLU A 853 17.00 -36.67 44.86
CA GLU A 853 16.41 -37.61 43.95
C GLU A 853 15.38 -38.52 44.61
N GLN A 854 14.33 -38.85 43.86
CA GLN A 854 13.61 -40.12 43.80
C GLN A 854 12.54 -39.89 42.68
N GLY A 855 12.50 -40.61 41.54
CA GLY A 855 12.44 -42.06 41.40
C GLY A 855 11.01 -42.51 41.14
N GLU A 856 10.57 -42.52 39.91
CA GLU A 856 9.91 -43.53 39.08
C GLU A 856 9.44 -42.89 37.78
#